data_544799b573498fd65d60c7e94f7f74bc
#
_entry.id   544799b573498fd65d60c7e94f7f74bc
#
_cell.length_a   1.000
_cell.length_b   1.000
_cell.length_c   1.000
_cell.angle_alpha   90.00
_cell.angle_beta   90.00
_cell.angle_gamma   90.00
#
_symmetry.space_group_name_H-M   'P 1'
#
loop_
_entity.id
_entity.type
_entity.pdbx_description
1 polymer ?
#
loop_
_entity_poly.entity_id
_entity_poly.type
_entity_poly.pdbx_seq_one_letter_code
_entity_poly.pdbx_strand_id
1 'polypeptide(L)'
;MKLRHGLHVMAFAFLLLGVGCSPKSSDIVVLQVGPHKVNLDEFENFYTRNSPGWEAAQKSTLTEREHFLDLLTNYELKLQDAYDRRLNGDSDIVSELRDYRRSLAKSYLIDKDITAPGIRDLYKRKTEELRAQHILLRLAPDAKPEDTLNAYNKALGIIHQAMSGTSFDSLALHNSEDPSVKQNFGDVYYFTGGEMATQFEDATYAMQKGEITVKPIRSPFGYHIIKITDREPSRGSVKISHIMMRFHSPSPDSSDQAGALLRIKGAQDSLRKGCDFHKLASKLSEDVGSVGQQGSLGWFERRHFVQPFDEAAFKLRAGEVSPIVRTPFGYHLLYCDSTKPLPPFNDPQMQEELKKTYQQVRFQDDYNAYITGLKKKYNFTINFGVFSNFLGYLDSTKTTDDSAWTAKIPDEVRRQPILLTDRTSMTLDTALALFLTDQEYKATPLKRVDLIERLNKMAEPMLIELHSTGLEDRDPKFHELMKEYAEGIVLYKAEQAEVWGKTSVSDSILHQFYTAHPDSFMMPAMINISVLLFDSDTLAYTMYDSLKHGADFNALVAQYREDQNSKTEDGSRGLQPVSTDDLTKHADSLGVGEIAEPVALESGSYAIVKVIAKEPARPKTFEEAGAEVSNAYQEWASKKLEDEWISRIKERYPVVQYKEALKDAFRSPPSAP
;
A
#
# COMPACT_ATOMS: atom_id res chain seq x y z
N MET A 1 -86.99 33.61 -22.20
CA MET A 1 -86.02 33.04 -22.84
C MET A 1 -84.91 32.62 -21.88
N LYS A 2 -84.98 31.42 -21.43
CA LYS A 2 -84.21 30.99 -20.26
C LYS A 2 -83.23 29.88 -20.69
N LEU A 3 -81.93 30.14 -20.59
CA LEU A 3 -80.84 29.13 -20.65
C LEU A 3 -80.81 28.33 -19.36
N ARG A 4 -80.76 27.01 -19.47
CA ARG A 4 -80.38 26.11 -18.36
C ARG A 4 -79.03 25.49 -18.62
N HIS A 5 -78.12 25.81 -17.74
CA HIS A 5 -76.77 25.18 -17.70
C HIS A 5 -76.81 23.87 -16.93
N GLY A 6 -76.41 22.79 -17.58
CA GLY A 6 -76.13 21.52 -16.93
C GLY A 6 -74.68 21.48 -16.41
N LEU A 7 -74.53 21.26 -15.13
CA LEU A 7 -73.24 21.11 -14.45
C LEU A 7 -72.85 19.61 -14.45
N HIS A 8 -71.78 19.26 -15.20
CA HIS A 8 -71.17 17.93 -15.11
C HIS A 8 -70.10 18.00 -14.03
N VAL A 9 -70.31 17.33 -12.91
CA VAL A 9 -69.32 17.07 -11.87
C VAL A 9 -68.46 15.92 -12.32
N MET A 10 -67.23 16.22 -12.71
CA MET A 10 -66.19 15.24 -12.96
C MET A 10 -65.47 14.98 -11.61
N ALA A 11 -65.73 13.83 -11.03
CA ALA A 11 -65.00 13.38 -9.83
C ALA A 11 -63.57 12.95 -10.22
N PHE A 12 -62.59 13.76 -9.90
CA PHE A 12 -61.16 13.42 -9.97
C PHE A 12 -60.81 12.60 -8.74
N ALA A 13 -60.67 11.26 -8.92
CA ALA A 13 -60.09 10.40 -7.93
C ALA A 13 -58.60 10.72 -7.82
N PHE A 14 -58.18 11.44 -6.78
CA PHE A 14 -56.76 11.57 -6.37
C PHE A 14 -56.31 10.21 -5.87
N LEU A 15 -55.57 9.44 -6.69
CA LEU A 15 -54.73 8.36 -6.23
C LEU A 15 -53.57 8.99 -5.45
N LEU A 16 -53.67 9.02 -4.14
CA LEU A 16 -52.55 9.25 -3.24
C LEU A 16 -51.54 8.05 -3.38
N LEU A 17 -50.62 8.16 -4.30
CA LEU A 17 -49.37 7.40 -4.24
C LEU A 17 -48.64 7.89 -2.99
N GLY A 18 -48.83 7.15 -1.91
CA GLY A 18 -48.00 7.27 -0.72
C GLY A 18 -46.55 6.94 -1.12
N VAL A 19 -45.75 7.94 -1.35
CA VAL A 19 -44.30 7.82 -1.30
C VAL A 19 -43.98 7.51 0.15
N GLY A 20 -43.97 6.22 0.50
CA GLY A 20 -43.44 5.77 1.78
C GLY A 20 -41.96 6.12 1.80
N CYS A 21 -41.59 7.16 2.53
CA CYS A 21 -40.20 7.35 2.93
C CYS A 21 -39.80 6.09 3.70
N SER A 22 -39.00 5.23 3.10
CA SER A 22 -38.33 4.15 3.85
C SER A 22 -37.51 4.83 4.94
N PRO A 23 -37.61 4.38 6.20
CA PRO A 23 -36.80 4.93 7.27
C PRO A 23 -35.32 4.80 6.89
N LYS A 24 -34.51 5.79 7.26
CA LYS A 24 -33.06 5.72 7.05
C LYS A 24 -32.50 4.61 7.95
N SER A 25 -31.42 3.96 7.53
CA SER A 25 -30.74 2.93 8.31
C SER A 25 -30.38 3.41 9.73
N SER A 26 -30.03 4.68 9.86
CA SER A 26 -29.75 5.35 11.15
C SER A 26 -30.95 5.43 12.11
N ASP A 27 -32.18 5.27 11.60
CA ASP A 27 -33.40 5.36 12.42
C ASP A 27 -33.94 3.97 12.82
N ILE A 28 -33.36 2.91 12.28
CA ILE A 28 -33.78 1.52 12.51
C ILE A 28 -32.90 0.91 13.59
N VAL A 29 -33.44 0.66 14.78
CA VAL A 29 -32.74 -0.04 15.87
C VAL A 29 -32.72 -1.53 15.61
N VAL A 30 -31.56 -2.18 15.69
CA VAL A 30 -31.37 -3.64 15.54
C VAL A 30 -31.04 -4.33 16.87
N LEU A 31 -30.46 -3.58 17.81
CA LEU A 31 -30.08 -4.09 19.12
C LEU A 31 -30.28 -3.02 20.20
N GLN A 32 -30.74 -3.42 21.35
CA GLN A 32 -30.72 -2.59 22.55
C GLN A 32 -30.13 -3.39 23.71
N VAL A 33 -29.11 -2.83 24.39
CA VAL A 33 -28.48 -3.38 25.59
C VAL A 33 -28.57 -2.32 26.69
N GLY A 34 -29.42 -2.55 27.68
CA GLY A 34 -29.70 -1.52 28.67
C GLY A 34 -30.18 -0.21 28.05
N PRO A 35 -29.51 0.93 28.33
CA PRO A 35 -29.82 2.21 27.69
C PRO A 35 -29.25 2.38 26.27
N HIS A 36 -28.26 1.60 25.90
CA HIS A 36 -27.57 1.72 24.61
C HIS A 36 -28.37 1.08 23.47
N LYS A 37 -28.38 1.74 22.33
CA LYS A 37 -29.05 1.24 21.10
C LYS A 37 -28.05 1.23 19.99
N VAL A 38 -28.06 0.14 19.22
CA VAL A 38 -27.30 0.00 17.97
C VAL A 38 -28.28 0.07 16.80
N ASN A 39 -28.03 0.98 15.88
CA ASN A 39 -28.84 1.18 14.69
C ASN A 39 -28.37 0.29 13.54
N LEU A 40 -29.16 0.21 12.48
CA LEU A 40 -28.86 -0.65 11.33
C LEU A 40 -27.59 -0.23 10.58
N ASP A 41 -27.32 1.07 10.45
CA ASP A 41 -26.10 1.59 9.84
C ASP A 41 -24.83 1.29 10.68
N GLU A 42 -24.93 1.37 12.01
CA GLU A 42 -23.85 0.92 12.91
C GLU A 42 -23.59 -0.57 12.76
N PHE A 43 -24.66 -1.41 12.73
CA PHE A 43 -24.54 -2.84 12.46
C PHE A 43 -23.89 -3.13 11.10
N GLU A 44 -24.34 -2.46 10.03
CA GLU A 44 -23.77 -2.59 8.69
C GLU A 44 -22.27 -2.25 8.67
N ASN A 45 -21.87 -1.20 9.37
CA ASN A 45 -20.47 -0.79 9.50
C ASN A 45 -19.64 -1.84 10.25
N PHE A 46 -20.11 -2.33 11.40
CA PHE A 46 -19.44 -3.39 12.16
C PHE A 46 -19.32 -4.68 11.34
N TYR A 47 -20.40 -5.10 10.68
CA TYR A 47 -20.40 -6.30 9.85
C TYR A 47 -19.44 -6.20 8.68
N THR A 48 -19.46 -5.06 7.95
CA THR A 48 -18.61 -4.82 6.78
C THR A 48 -17.13 -4.87 7.13
N ARG A 49 -16.73 -4.32 8.28
CA ARG A 49 -15.34 -4.34 8.78
C ARG A 49 -14.86 -5.73 9.17
N ASN A 50 -15.77 -6.60 9.62
CA ASN A 50 -15.49 -7.97 9.98
C ASN A 50 -15.72 -8.98 8.84
N SER A 51 -15.91 -8.49 7.61
CA SER A 51 -16.10 -9.26 6.39
C SER A 51 -15.13 -8.76 5.30
N PRO A 52 -15.00 -9.45 4.15
CA PRO A 52 -14.18 -8.98 3.03
C PRO A 52 -14.69 -7.70 2.34
N GLY A 53 -15.52 -6.91 3.01
CA GLY A 53 -16.03 -5.64 2.54
C GLY A 53 -17.52 -5.66 2.19
N TRP A 54 -18.03 -4.51 1.70
CA TRP A 54 -19.45 -4.29 1.46
C TRP A 54 -20.10 -5.32 0.52
N GLU A 55 -19.43 -5.68 -0.58
CA GLU A 55 -19.98 -6.64 -1.55
C GLU A 55 -20.16 -8.04 -0.94
N ALA A 56 -19.26 -8.46 -0.05
CA ALA A 56 -19.38 -9.71 0.68
C ALA A 56 -20.51 -9.64 1.72
N ALA A 57 -20.58 -8.54 2.47
CA ALA A 57 -21.61 -8.28 3.46
C ALA A 57 -23.01 -8.26 2.82
N GLN A 58 -23.15 -7.67 1.64
CA GLN A 58 -24.42 -7.64 0.89
C GLN A 58 -24.93 -9.05 0.50
N LYS A 59 -24.01 -9.98 0.22
CA LYS A 59 -24.32 -11.37 -0.14
C LYS A 59 -24.59 -12.26 1.06
N SER A 60 -24.39 -11.78 2.29
CA SER A 60 -24.58 -12.56 3.50
C SER A 60 -26.06 -12.98 3.69
N THR A 61 -26.24 -14.18 4.22
CA THR A 61 -27.56 -14.72 4.57
C THR A 61 -28.10 -14.07 5.84
N LEU A 62 -29.42 -14.17 6.06
CA LEU A 62 -30.03 -13.68 7.30
C LEU A 62 -29.46 -14.40 8.53
N THR A 63 -29.19 -15.70 8.43
CA THR A 63 -28.62 -16.51 9.51
C THR A 63 -27.23 -16.02 9.91
N GLU A 64 -26.39 -15.68 8.92
CA GLU A 64 -25.07 -15.10 9.20
C GLU A 64 -25.15 -13.73 9.87
N ARG A 65 -26.10 -12.89 9.46
CA ARG A 65 -26.36 -11.59 10.09
C ARG A 65 -26.89 -11.74 11.51
N GLU A 66 -27.78 -12.71 11.76
CA GLU A 66 -28.28 -13.03 13.11
C GLU A 66 -27.17 -13.53 14.02
N HIS A 67 -26.31 -14.42 13.51
CA HIS A 67 -25.12 -14.87 14.27
C HIS A 67 -24.19 -13.72 14.63
N PHE A 68 -23.93 -12.81 13.69
CA PHE A 68 -23.13 -11.63 13.95
C PHE A 68 -23.79 -10.68 14.95
N LEU A 69 -25.13 -10.55 14.92
CA LEU A 69 -25.87 -9.77 15.92
C LEU A 69 -25.71 -10.36 17.32
N ASP A 70 -25.64 -11.68 17.46
CA ASP A 70 -25.39 -12.35 18.74
C ASP A 70 -23.97 -12.02 19.26
N LEU A 71 -22.95 -12.01 18.37
CA LEU A 71 -21.58 -11.59 18.72
C LEU A 71 -21.55 -10.12 19.13
N LEU A 72 -22.20 -9.26 18.37
CA LEU A 72 -22.30 -7.83 18.67
C LEU A 72 -23.05 -7.58 19.99
N THR A 73 -24.06 -8.39 20.29
CA THR A 73 -24.77 -8.33 21.58
C THR A 73 -23.84 -8.61 22.77
N ASN A 74 -22.99 -9.63 22.64
CA ASN A 74 -22.02 -9.95 23.70
C ASN A 74 -20.95 -8.86 23.83
N TYR A 75 -20.50 -8.26 22.72
CA TYR A 75 -19.60 -7.12 22.71
C TYR A 75 -20.20 -5.94 23.48
N GLU A 76 -21.42 -5.53 23.14
CA GLU A 76 -22.12 -4.41 23.76
C GLU A 76 -22.41 -4.64 25.24
N LEU A 77 -22.74 -5.87 25.65
CA LEU A 77 -22.91 -6.25 27.04
C LEU A 77 -21.64 -6.07 27.85
N LYS A 78 -20.52 -6.57 27.34
CA LYS A 78 -19.20 -6.43 27.99
C LYS A 78 -18.80 -4.97 28.10
N LEU A 79 -19.03 -4.18 27.06
CA LEU A 79 -18.73 -2.76 27.02
C LEU A 79 -19.57 -1.98 28.03
N GLN A 80 -20.90 -2.29 28.13
CA GLN A 80 -21.79 -1.66 29.13
C GLN A 80 -21.34 -1.97 30.57
N ASP A 81 -20.96 -3.22 30.86
CA ASP A 81 -20.42 -3.59 32.18
C ASP A 81 -19.12 -2.84 32.51
N ALA A 82 -18.25 -2.71 31.53
CA ALA A 82 -16.99 -1.98 31.68
C ALA A 82 -17.20 -0.49 31.97
N TYR A 83 -18.16 0.15 31.29
CA TYR A 83 -18.53 1.55 31.56
C TYR A 83 -19.19 1.74 32.91
N ASP A 84 -20.10 0.85 33.31
CA ASP A 84 -20.75 0.92 34.64
C ASP A 84 -19.74 0.76 35.78
N ARG A 85 -18.69 -0.01 35.54
CA ARG A 85 -17.54 -0.15 36.44
C ARG A 85 -16.57 1.05 36.37
N ARG A 86 -16.82 2.01 35.48
CA ARG A 86 -16.01 3.21 35.26
C ARG A 86 -14.57 2.91 34.84
N LEU A 87 -14.33 1.82 34.13
CA LEU A 87 -13.00 1.47 33.64
C LEU A 87 -12.44 2.54 32.68
N ASN A 88 -13.31 3.23 31.94
CA ASN A 88 -12.93 4.35 31.09
C ASN A 88 -12.32 5.56 31.85
N GLY A 89 -12.50 5.63 33.17
CA GLY A 89 -11.89 6.65 34.04
C GLY A 89 -10.61 6.19 34.74
N ASP A 90 -10.16 4.96 34.51
CA ASP A 90 -8.90 4.46 35.05
C ASP A 90 -7.70 5.27 34.52
N SER A 91 -6.77 5.62 35.45
CA SER A 91 -5.62 6.48 35.09
C SER A 91 -4.74 5.93 34.02
N ASP A 92 -4.55 4.61 34.02
CA ASP A 92 -3.68 3.92 33.02
C ASP A 92 -4.35 3.94 31.65
N ILE A 93 -5.67 3.67 31.59
CA ILE A 93 -6.47 3.75 30.37
C ILE A 93 -6.47 5.17 29.81
N VAL A 94 -6.70 6.17 30.65
CA VAL A 94 -6.70 7.58 30.24
C VAL A 94 -5.32 8.00 29.69
N SER A 95 -4.23 7.54 30.29
CA SER A 95 -2.88 7.81 29.82
C SER A 95 -2.60 7.13 28.49
N GLU A 96 -2.93 5.85 28.38
CA GLU A 96 -2.78 5.06 27.16
C GLU A 96 -3.56 5.66 25.99
N LEU A 97 -4.83 6.02 26.20
CA LEU A 97 -5.67 6.69 25.21
C LEU A 97 -5.10 8.03 24.75
N ARG A 98 -4.49 8.79 25.66
CA ARG A 98 -3.84 10.06 25.31
C ARG A 98 -2.65 9.87 24.37
N ASP A 99 -1.82 8.87 24.66
CA ASP A 99 -0.63 8.58 23.85
C ASP A 99 -1.02 8.02 22.47
N TYR A 100 -2.00 7.12 22.44
CA TYR A 100 -2.59 6.63 21.17
C TYR A 100 -3.20 7.77 20.36
N ARG A 101 -4.01 8.63 20.99
CA ARG A 101 -4.61 9.78 20.33
C ARG A 101 -3.57 10.67 19.67
N ARG A 102 -2.47 10.96 20.38
CA ARG A 102 -1.39 11.79 19.84
C ARG A 102 -0.77 11.19 18.60
N SER A 103 -0.43 9.91 18.63
CA SER A 103 0.14 9.19 17.49
C SER A 103 -0.85 9.10 16.33
N LEU A 104 -2.09 8.71 16.61
CA LEU A 104 -3.14 8.52 15.63
C LEU A 104 -3.54 9.83 14.96
N ALA A 105 -3.69 10.93 15.73
CA ALA A 105 -4.03 12.23 15.19
C ALA A 105 -2.97 12.75 14.21
N LYS A 106 -1.68 12.54 14.52
CA LYS A 106 -0.59 12.89 13.61
C LYS A 106 -0.71 12.14 12.28
N SER A 107 -0.82 10.81 12.34
CA SER A 107 -0.92 9.96 11.15
C SER A 107 -2.18 10.28 10.34
N TYR A 108 -3.31 10.46 11.02
CA TYR A 108 -4.59 10.80 10.40
C TYR A 108 -4.53 12.14 9.65
N LEU A 109 -3.98 13.20 10.28
CA LEU A 109 -3.85 14.50 9.63
C LEU A 109 -2.90 14.47 8.43
N ILE A 110 -1.77 13.74 8.54
CA ILE A 110 -0.83 13.58 7.42
C ILE A 110 -1.52 12.86 6.27
N ASP A 111 -2.25 11.79 6.53
CA ASP A 111 -2.96 11.07 5.47
C ASP A 111 -4.06 11.93 4.84
N LYS A 112 -4.92 12.53 5.67
CA LYS A 112 -6.07 13.31 5.23
C LYS A 112 -5.69 14.58 4.48
N ASP A 113 -4.73 15.35 5.03
CA ASP A 113 -4.45 16.70 4.56
C ASP A 113 -3.31 16.75 3.53
N ILE A 114 -2.48 15.70 3.46
CA ILE A 114 -1.28 15.65 2.61
C ILE A 114 -1.33 14.45 1.66
N THR A 115 -1.28 13.21 2.21
CA THR A 115 -1.05 12.01 1.39
C THR A 115 -2.21 11.71 0.45
N ALA A 116 -3.42 11.62 0.96
CA ALA A 116 -4.57 11.26 0.15
C ALA A 116 -4.93 12.33 -0.92
N PRO A 117 -4.88 13.64 -0.64
CA PRO A 117 -5.02 14.67 -1.68
C PRO A 117 -3.89 14.63 -2.70
N GLY A 118 -2.64 14.46 -2.24
CA GLY A 118 -1.46 14.42 -3.11
C GLY A 118 -1.47 13.23 -4.07
N ILE A 119 -1.87 12.04 -3.61
CA ILE A 119 -2.04 10.85 -4.46
C ILE A 119 -3.14 11.08 -5.51
N ARG A 120 -4.27 11.70 -5.14
CA ARG A 120 -5.34 12.04 -6.10
C ARG A 120 -4.88 13.06 -7.14
N ASP A 121 -4.13 14.08 -6.73
CA ASP A 121 -3.56 15.06 -7.66
C ASP A 121 -2.54 14.41 -8.61
N LEU A 122 -1.66 13.56 -8.08
CA LEU A 122 -0.69 12.80 -8.88
C LEU A 122 -1.40 11.93 -9.94
N TYR A 123 -2.45 11.20 -9.55
CA TYR A 123 -3.25 10.43 -10.51
C TYR A 123 -3.88 11.32 -11.58
N LYS A 124 -4.47 12.45 -11.18
CA LYS A 124 -5.03 13.42 -12.12
C LYS A 124 -3.99 13.89 -13.13
N ARG A 125 -2.76 14.18 -12.69
CA ARG A 125 -1.64 14.54 -13.57
C ARG A 125 -1.24 13.38 -14.50
N LYS A 126 -1.25 12.14 -14.02
CA LYS A 126 -0.98 10.95 -14.87
C LYS A 126 -2.03 10.73 -15.97
N THR A 127 -3.22 11.31 -15.86
CA THR A 127 -4.23 11.24 -16.94
C THR A 127 -3.93 12.15 -18.14
N GLU A 128 -2.93 13.01 -18.03
CA GLU A 128 -2.50 13.94 -19.08
C GLU A 128 -1.00 13.84 -19.34
N GLU A 129 -0.61 14.08 -20.57
CA GLU A 129 0.79 14.18 -21.01
C GLU A 129 1.05 15.61 -21.45
N LEU A 130 2.08 16.24 -20.89
CA LEU A 130 2.49 17.59 -21.24
C LEU A 130 3.84 17.55 -21.97
N ARG A 131 4.00 18.43 -22.96
CA ARG A 131 5.30 18.71 -23.57
C ARG A 131 5.64 20.15 -23.30
N ALA A 132 6.87 20.39 -22.85
CA ALA A 132 7.33 21.73 -22.54
C ALA A 132 8.71 22.01 -23.09
N GLN A 133 8.99 23.27 -23.32
CA GLN A 133 10.34 23.80 -23.47
C GLN A 133 10.72 24.59 -22.23
N HIS A 134 11.99 24.56 -21.84
CA HIS A 134 12.45 25.37 -20.73
C HIS A 134 13.79 26.06 -21.01
N ILE A 135 14.03 27.13 -20.27
CA ILE A 135 15.30 27.82 -20.15
C ILE A 135 15.72 27.72 -18.68
N LEU A 136 16.85 27.11 -18.41
CA LEU A 136 17.41 26.95 -17.06
C LEU A 136 18.51 27.97 -16.82
N LEU A 137 18.37 28.76 -15.77
CA LEU A 137 19.48 29.53 -15.16
C LEU A 137 19.88 28.79 -13.89
N ARG A 138 21.06 28.15 -13.90
CA ARG A 138 21.52 27.33 -12.80
C ARG A 138 21.78 28.16 -11.56
N LEU A 139 21.41 27.62 -10.41
CA LEU A 139 21.62 28.24 -9.13
C LEU A 139 21.66 27.17 -8.04
N ALA A 140 22.71 27.14 -7.26
CA ALA A 140 22.83 26.21 -6.15
C ALA A 140 21.73 26.45 -5.10
N PRO A 141 21.29 25.40 -4.37
CA PRO A 141 20.27 25.54 -3.32
C PRO A 141 20.65 26.55 -2.24
N ASP A 142 21.93 26.65 -1.92
CA ASP A 142 22.57 27.52 -0.91
C ASP A 142 23.19 28.79 -1.50
N ALA A 143 22.81 29.18 -2.73
CA ALA A 143 23.33 30.36 -3.41
C ALA A 143 23.07 31.63 -2.59
N LYS A 144 24.03 32.58 -2.68
CA LYS A 144 23.93 33.86 -1.97
C LYS A 144 22.71 34.66 -2.43
N PRO A 145 22.09 35.47 -1.56
CA PRO A 145 20.96 36.31 -1.91
C PRO A 145 21.18 37.20 -3.15
N GLU A 146 22.39 37.71 -3.33
CA GLU A 146 22.76 38.54 -4.48
C GLU A 146 22.74 37.73 -5.78
N ASP A 147 23.33 36.52 -5.80
CA ASP A 147 23.32 35.63 -6.97
C ASP A 147 21.89 35.21 -7.33
N THR A 148 21.07 34.91 -6.29
CA THR A 148 19.68 34.58 -6.44
C THR A 148 18.88 35.72 -7.08
N LEU A 149 19.10 36.97 -6.62
CA LEU A 149 18.41 38.16 -7.17
C LEU A 149 18.85 38.43 -8.62
N ASN A 150 20.17 38.31 -8.91
CA ASN A 150 20.69 38.49 -10.26
C ASN A 150 20.12 37.47 -11.25
N ALA A 151 20.08 36.18 -10.87
CA ALA A 151 19.47 35.11 -11.68
C ALA A 151 17.95 35.33 -11.89
N TYR A 152 17.24 35.77 -10.84
CA TYR A 152 15.81 36.08 -10.93
C TYR A 152 15.52 37.22 -11.90
N ASN A 153 16.28 38.33 -11.81
CA ASN A 153 16.14 39.48 -12.69
C ASN A 153 16.51 39.13 -14.15
N LYS A 154 17.56 38.34 -14.37
CA LYS A 154 17.90 37.80 -15.70
C LYS A 154 16.76 36.97 -16.27
N ALA A 155 16.15 36.08 -15.47
CA ALA A 155 15.00 35.27 -15.88
C ALA A 155 13.80 36.13 -16.24
N LEU A 156 13.48 37.18 -15.47
CA LEU A 156 12.40 38.13 -15.80
C LEU A 156 12.64 38.82 -17.14
N GLY A 157 13.88 39.23 -17.44
CA GLY A 157 14.26 39.83 -18.72
C GLY A 157 14.03 38.89 -19.90
N ILE A 158 14.35 37.60 -19.73
CA ILE A 158 14.08 36.56 -20.74
C ILE A 158 12.58 36.33 -20.93
N ILE A 159 11.81 36.25 -19.84
CA ILE A 159 10.35 36.14 -19.91
C ILE A 159 9.76 37.30 -20.72
N HIS A 160 10.18 38.53 -20.45
CA HIS A 160 9.71 39.71 -21.19
C HIS A 160 10.02 39.62 -22.68
N GLN A 161 11.24 39.18 -23.06
CA GLN A 161 11.61 38.97 -24.46
C GLN A 161 10.74 37.89 -25.14
N ALA A 162 10.51 36.78 -24.46
CA ALA A 162 9.65 35.69 -24.94
C ALA A 162 8.21 36.16 -25.15
N MET A 163 7.64 36.94 -24.21
CA MET A 163 6.31 37.47 -24.30
C MET A 163 6.21 38.57 -25.37
N SER A 164 7.30 39.26 -25.70
CA SER A 164 7.37 40.27 -26.78
C SER A 164 7.53 39.63 -28.17
N GLY A 165 7.52 38.30 -28.29
CA GLY A 165 7.53 37.59 -29.57
C GLY A 165 8.92 37.06 -30.02
N THR A 166 9.97 37.20 -29.19
CA THR A 166 11.24 36.59 -29.50
C THR A 166 11.10 35.06 -29.47
N SER A 167 11.67 34.37 -30.46
CA SER A 167 11.64 32.90 -30.53
C SER A 167 12.17 32.25 -29.27
N PHE A 168 11.35 31.37 -28.66
CA PHE A 168 11.73 30.68 -27.43
C PHE A 168 12.94 29.77 -27.65
N ASP A 169 13.06 29.13 -28.83
CA ASP A 169 14.21 28.31 -29.23
C ASP A 169 15.51 29.15 -29.25
N SER A 170 15.43 30.36 -29.81
CA SER A 170 16.57 31.28 -29.83
C SER A 170 16.98 31.72 -28.42
N LEU A 171 15.97 32.04 -27.60
CA LEU A 171 16.23 32.41 -26.20
C LEU A 171 16.81 31.25 -25.40
N ALA A 172 16.35 30.03 -25.63
CA ALA A 172 16.88 28.82 -25.00
C ALA A 172 18.35 28.59 -25.38
N LEU A 173 18.67 28.62 -26.68
CA LEU A 173 20.05 28.44 -27.17
C LEU A 173 21.05 29.44 -26.58
N HIS A 174 20.61 30.71 -26.41
CA HIS A 174 21.52 31.78 -25.97
C HIS A 174 21.61 31.91 -24.43
N ASN A 175 20.60 31.49 -23.70
CA ASN A 175 20.50 31.77 -22.28
C ASN A 175 20.44 30.53 -21.37
N SER A 176 20.00 29.39 -21.88
CA SER A 176 19.85 28.21 -21.04
C SER A 176 21.20 27.57 -20.70
N GLU A 177 21.32 27.24 -19.43
CA GLU A 177 22.51 26.54 -18.88
C GLU A 177 22.22 25.02 -18.76
N ASP A 178 21.13 24.53 -19.37
CA ASP A 178 20.86 23.09 -19.52
C ASP A 178 21.84 22.49 -20.53
N PRO A 179 22.57 21.42 -20.19
CA PRO A 179 23.55 20.81 -21.10
C PRO A 179 22.94 20.29 -22.41
N SER A 180 21.65 19.90 -22.40
CA SER A 180 20.97 19.34 -23.59
C SER A 180 20.49 20.39 -24.57
N VAL A 181 20.46 21.67 -24.20
CA VAL A 181 19.82 22.75 -24.98
C VAL A 181 20.33 22.88 -26.42
N LYS A 182 21.60 22.58 -26.66
CA LYS A 182 22.19 22.64 -28.02
C LYS A 182 21.61 21.58 -28.97
N GLN A 183 21.03 20.51 -28.40
CA GLN A 183 20.48 19.39 -29.16
C GLN A 183 18.95 19.45 -29.25
N ASN A 184 18.30 19.91 -28.19
CA ASN A 184 16.84 19.87 -28.05
C ASN A 184 16.16 21.25 -27.96
N PHE A 185 16.88 22.37 -28.00
CA PHE A 185 16.36 23.73 -27.88
C PHE A 185 15.53 23.95 -26.62
N GLY A 186 15.88 23.24 -25.55
CA GLY A 186 15.16 23.25 -24.28
C GLY A 186 13.90 22.37 -24.23
N ASP A 187 13.60 21.57 -25.26
CA ASP A 187 12.48 20.65 -25.27
C ASP A 187 12.71 19.48 -24.30
N VAL A 188 11.94 19.43 -23.21
CA VAL A 188 12.01 18.35 -22.22
C VAL A 188 11.19 17.13 -22.62
N TYR A 189 10.58 17.17 -23.80
CA TYR A 189 9.73 16.13 -24.35
C TYR A 189 8.43 15.95 -23.54
N TYR A 190 7.58 14.97 -23.91
CA TYR A 190 6.39 14.64 -23.15
C TYR A 190 6.73 14.04 -21.80
N PHE A 191 6.00 14.44 -20.75
CA PHE A 191 6.10 13.90 -19.41
C PHE A 191 4.71 13.86 -18.75
N THR A 192 4.60 13.05 -17.71
CA THR A 192 3.40 12.94 -16.88
C THR A 192 3.72 13.19 -15.41
N GLY A 193 2.72 13.11 -14.53
CA GLY A 193 2.90 13.36 -13.09
C GLY A 193 3.92 12.45 -12.43
N GLY A 194 4.82 13.04 -11.65
CA GLY A 194 5.88 12.35 -10.92
C GLY A 194 7.21 12.19 -11.66
N GLU A 195 7.35 12.75 -12.86
CA GLU A 195 8.56 12.61 -13.69
C GLU A 195 9.49 13.83 -13.65
N MET A 196 9.00 14.99 -13.19
CA MET A 196 9.76 16.21 -13.12
C MET A 196 9.88 16.73 -11.68
N ALA A 197 10.76 17.71 -11.44
CA ALA A 197 10.82 18.38 -10.15
C ALA A 197 9.46 18.99 -9.79
N THR A 198 9.03 18.87 -8.52
CA THR A 198 7.73 19.26 -8.03
C THR A 198 7.32 20.68 -8.46
N GLN A 199 8.23 21.65 -8.30
CA GLN A 199 7.95 23.05 -8.63
C GLN A 199 7.80 23.28 -10.14
N PHE A 200 8.50 22.49 -10.96
CA PHE A 200 8.37 22.51 -12.41
C PHE A 200 7.00 21.93 -12.84
N GLU A 201 6.63 20.77 -12.28
CA GLU A 201 5.33 20.16 -12.54
C GLU A 201 4.18 21.06 -12.10
N ASP A 202 4.23 21.63 -10.90
CA ASP A 202 3.17 22.50 -10.40
C ASP A 202 2.94 23.70 -11.33
N ALA A 203 4.02 24.27 -11.85
CA ALA A 203 3.91 25.35 -12.81
C ALA A 203 3.30 24.88 -14.14
N THR A 204 3.78 23.74 -14.67
CA THR A 204 3.37 23.24 -15.99
C THR A 204 1.92 22.76 -16.02
N TYR A 205 1.46 22.04 -14.98
CA TYR A 205 0.08 21.56 -14.89
C TYR A 205 -0.93 22.70 -14.66
N ALA A 206 -0.49 23.86 -14.14
CA ALA A 206 -1.32 25.06 -14.02
C ALA A 206 -1.44 25.87 -15.32
N MET A 207 -0.64 25.55 -16.38
CA MET A 207 -0.57 26.31 -17.63
C MET A 207 -1.32 25.61 -18.75
N GLN A 208 -1.74 26.40 -19.76
CA GLN A 208 -2.34 25.90 -21.00
C GLN A 208 -1.31 25.80 -22.12
N LYS A 209 -1.64 25.03 -23.16
CA LYS A 209 -0.80 24.94 -24.38
C LYS A 209 -0.57 26.33 -24.98
N GLY A 210 0.69 26.65 -25.24
CA GLY A 210 1.17 27.92 -25.79
C GLY A 210 1.57 28.94 -24.74
N GLU A 211 1.20 28.77 -23.48
CA GLU A 211 1.56 29.70 -22.42
C GLU A 211 3.03 29.62 -22.02
N ILE A 212 3.56 30.75 -21.55
CA ILE A 212 4.90 30.92 -20.98
C ILE A 212 4.72 31.37 -19.53
N THR A 213 5.58 30.88 -18.63
CA THR A 213 5.55 31.29 -17.21
C THR A 213 5.73 32.81 -17.08
N VAL A 214 4.86 33.45 -16.31
CA VAL A 214 4.89 34.91 -16.07
C VAL A 214 5.92 35.32 -15.01
N LYS A 215 6.48 34.38 -14.30
CA LYS A 215 7.54 34.54 -13.28
C LYS A 215 8.50 33.36 -13.33
N PRO A 216 9.77 33.57 -12.95
CA PRO A 216 10.71 32.47 -12.85
C PRO A 216 10.26 31.42 -11.82
N ILE A 217 10.39 30.14 -12.17
CA ILE A 217 10.05 29.01 -11.30
C ILE A 217 11.34 28.50 -10.63
N ARG A 218 11.42 28.58 -9.30
CA ARG A 218 12.58 28.11 -8.54
C ARG A 218 12.47 26.60 -8.29
N SER A 219 13.49 25.86 -8.66
CA SER A 219 13.69 24.46 -8.30
C SER A 219 15.05 24.25 -7.64
N PRO A 220 15.41 23.07 -7.14
CA PRO A 220 16.75 22.77 -6.66
C PRO A 220 17.86 23.01 -7.70
N PHE A 221 17.54 23.01 -8.99
CA PHE A 221 18.50 23.20 -10.09
C PHE A 221 18.75 24.68 -10.45
N GLY A 222 17.84 25.57 -10.11
CA GLY A 222 17.90 26.97 -10.49
C GLY A 222 16.56 27.59 -10.80
N TYR A 223 16.54 28.66 -11.62
CA TYR A 223 15.33 29.27 -12.13
C TYR A 223 14.99 28.72 -13.53
N HIS A 224 13.74 28.35 -13.71
CA HIS A 224 13.18 27.88 -14.97
C HIS A 224 12.22 28.93 -15.55
N ILE A 225 12.33 29.16 -16.85
CA ILE A 225 11.31 29.78 -17.68
C ILE A 225 10.74 28.68 -18.54
N ILE A 226 9.42 28.46 -18.53
CA ILE A 226 8.79 27.29 -19.11
C ILE A 226 7.74 27.75 -20.13
N LYS A 227 7.68 27.05 -21.28
CA LYS A 227 6.65 27.19 -22.31
C LYS A 227 6.00 25.85 -22.53
N ILE A 228 4.67 25.78 -22.45
CA ILE A 228 3.94 24.57 -22.79
C ILE A 228 3.76 24.50 -24.31
N THR A 229 4.32 23.48 -24.92
CA THR A 229 4.26 23.26 -26.37
C THR A 229 3.14 22.33 -26.78
N ASP A 230 2.82 21.35 -25.93
CA ASP A 230 1.68 20.46 -26.13
C ASP A 230 1.06 19.98 -24.82
N ARG A 231 -0.23 19.57 -24.90
CA ARG A 231 -0.99 18.98 -23.80
C ARG A 231 -2.04 18.04 -24.40
N GLU A 232 -1.98 16.77 -24.04
CA GLU A 232 -2.88 15.74 -24.56
C GLU A 232 -3.29 14.75 -23.44
N PRO A 233 -4.42 14.05 -23.57
CA PRO A 233 -4.76 12.97 -22.66
C PRO A 233 -3.71 11.87 -22.71
N SER A 234 -3.36 11.28 -21.56
CA SER A 234 -2.41 10.16 -21.51
C SER A 234 -2.94 8.97 -22.28
N ARG A 235 -2.06 8.36 -23.04
CA ARG A 235 -2.36 7.13 -23.79
C ARG A 235 -2.09 5.85 -23.00
N GLY A 236 -1.55 5.98 -21.80
CA GLY A 236 -1.16 4.85 -20.95
C GLY A 236 0.02 4.11 -21.54
N SER A 237 -0.11 2.78 -21.72
CA SER A 237 0.96 1.94 -22.28
C SER A 237 0.62 1.48 -23.68
N VAL A 238 1.66 1.30 -24.49
CA VAL A 238 1.57 0.71 -25.84
C VAL A 238 2.39 -0.57 -25.91
N LYS A 239 1.90 -1.54 -26.66
CA LYS A 239 2.65 -2.75 -27.04
C LYS A 239 3.08 -2.61 -28.49
N ILE A 240 4.38 -2.58 -28.73
CA ILE A 240 4.96 -2.32 -30.06
C ILE A 240 5.85 -3.48 -30.46
N SER A 241 5.73 -3.86 -31.73
CA SER A 241 6.70 -4.66 -32.42
C SER A 241 7.45 -3.80 -33.44
N HIS A 242 8.72 -4.06 -33.68
CA HIS A 242 9.51 -3.28 -34.63
C HIS A 242 10.37 -4.12 -35.58
N ILE A 243 10.70 -3.53 -36.73
CA ILE A 243 11.73 -3.98 -37.65
C ILE A 243 12.81 -2.90 -37.66
N MET A 244 14.04 -3.24 -37.34
CA MET A 244 15.16 -2.31 -37.29
C MET A 244 16.19 -2.68 -38.38
N MET A 245 16.67 -1.68 -39.14
CA MET A 245 17.87 -1.74 -39.93
C MET A 245 18.94 -0.88 -39.30
N ARG A 246 19.92 -1.54 -38.71
CA ARG A 246 20.93 -0.93 -37.84
C ARG A 246 21.96 -0.13 -38.62
N PHE A 247 22.47 0.94 -38.08
CA PHE A 247 23.72 1.55 -38.50
C PHE A 247 24.91 0.73 -37.97
N HIS A 248 25.93 0.56 -38.81
CA HIS A 248 27.09 -0.26 -38.47
C HIS A 248 28.14 0.54 -37.65
N SER A 249 28.03 1.86 -37.63
CA SER A 249 28.89 2.77 -36.87
C SER A 249 28.08 3.70 -35.95
N PRO A 250 28.59 4.07 -34.78
CA PRO A 250 27.98 5.09 -33.95
C PRO A 250 27.89 6.48 -34.62
N SER A 251 28.77 6.73 -35.60
CA SER A 251 28.74 7.91 -36.46
C SER A 251 28.64 7.45 -37.94
N PRO A 252 27.45 7.04 -38.38
CA PRO A 252 27.27 6.44 -39.69
C PRO A 252 27.52 7.45 -40.79
N ASP A 253 28.33 7.05 -41.80
CA ASP A 253 28.52 7.84 -43.01
C ASP A 253 27.28 7.80 -43.92
N SER A 254 27.33 8.56 -45.02
CA SER A 254 26.22 8.62 -45.97
C SER A 254 25.94 7.28 -46.64
N SER A 255 26.96 6.41 -46.80
CA SER A 255 26.80 5.09 -47.44
C SER A 255 26.10 4.12 -46.48
N ASP A 256 26.48 4.09 -45.21
CA ASP A 256 25.83 3.26 -44.18
C ASP A 256 24.36 3.66 -44.00
N GLN A 257 24.09 4.98 -43.89
CA GLN A 257 22.71 5.49 -43.82
C GLN A 257 21.89 5.13 -45.06
N ALA A 258 22.43 5.28 -46.28
CA ALA A 258 21.75 4.95 -47.51
C ALA A 258 21.49 3.43 -47.62
N GLY A 259 22.45 2.60 -47.21
CA GLY A 259 22.29 1.13 -47.18
C GLY A 259 21.20 0.69 -46.22
N ALA A 260 21.18 1.19 -44.99
CA ALA A 260 20.13 0.91 -44.01
C ALA A 260 18.74 1.40 -44.48
N LEU A 261 18.70 2.59 -45.11
CA LEU A 261 17.44 3.16 -45.64
C LEU A 261 16.90 2.30 -46.81
N LEU A 262 17.76 1.78 -47.69
CA LEU A 262 17.33 0.89 -48.75
C LEU A 262 16.74 -0.42 -48.23
N ARG A 263 17.38 -1.02 -47.21
CA ARG A 263 16.88 -2.27 -46.59
C ARG A 263 15.52 -2.05 -45.88
N ILE A 264 15.34 -0.96 -45.13
CA ILE A 264 14.06 -0.71 -44.44
C ILE A 264 12.94 -0.39 -45.44
N LYS A 265 13.23 0.31 -46.56
CA LYS A 265 12.26 0.52 -47.64
C LYS A 265 11.82 -0.80 -48.26
N GLY A 266 12.72 -1.76 -48.45
CA GLY A 266 12.38 -3.10 -48.93
C GLY A 266 11.44 -3.85 -47.97
N ALA A 267 11.63 -3.69 -46.65
CA ALA A 267 10.72 -4.21 -45.65
C ALA A 267 9.35 -3.52 -45.75
N GLN A 268 9.32 -2.18 -45.88
CA GLN A 268 8.09 -1.42 -46.05
C GLN A 268 7.29 -1.82 -47.30
N ASP A 269 7.97 -2.04 -48.43
CA ASP A 269 7.34 -2.48 -49.66
C ASP A 269 6.76 -3.90 -49.53
N SER A 270 7.43 -4.78 -48.77
CA SER A 270 6.91 -6.11 -48.46
C SER A 270 5.63 -6.04 -47.62
N LEU A 271 5.56 -5.16 -46.63
CA LEU A 271 4.36 -4.92 -45.86
C LEU A 271 3.21 -4.36 -46.69
N ARG A 272 3.49 -3.42 -47.61
CA ARG A 272 2.49 -2.89 -48.57
C ARG A 272 1.92 -3.96 -49.48
N LYS A 273 2.70 -5.02 -49.77
CA LYS A 273 2.25 -6.19 -50.54
C LYS A 273 1.50 -7.22 -49.72
N GLY A 274 1.24 -6.94 -48.42
CA GLY A 274 0.44 -7.79 -47.53
C GLY A 274 1.24 -8.82 -46.74
N CYS A 275 2.56 -8.71 -46.68
CA CYS A 275 3.35 -9.57 -45.78
C CYS A 275 3.01 -9.28 -44.31
N ASP A 276 2.96 -10.35 -43.51
CA ASP A 276 2.76 -10.25 -42.07
C ASP A 276 3.95 -9.55 -41.38
N PHE A 277 3.66 -8.58 -40.51
CA PHE A 277 4.70 -7.78 -39.86
C PHE A 277 5.63 -8.61 -38.97
N HIS A 278 5.08 -9.50 -38.16
CA HIS A 278 5.84 -10.29 -37.19
C HIS A 278 6.74 -11.33 -37.87
N LYS A 279 6.25 -11.96 -38.96
CA LYS A 279 7.06 -12.85 -39.77
C LYS A 279 8.20 -12.10 -40.47
N LEU A 280 7.91 -10.88 -40.91
CA LEU A 280 8.93 -10.04 -41.56
C LEU A 280 9.97 -9.55 -40.51
N ALA A 281 9.55 -9.20 -39.32
CA ALA A 281 10.43 -8.82 -38.21
C ALA A 281 11.39 -9.96 -37.85
N SER A 282 10.88 -11.18 -37.67
CA SER A 282 11.72 -12.36 -37.41
C SER A 282 12.76 -12.64 -38.52
N LYS A 283 12.45 -12.25 -39.75
CA LYS A 283 13.29 -12.55 -40.91
C LYS A 283 14.31 -11.47 -41.24
N LEU A 284 13.93 -10.21 -41.04
CA LEU A 284 14.70 -9.06 -41.55
C LEU A 284 15.23 -8.13 -40.48
N SER A 285 14.66 -8.12 -39.26
CA SER A 285 15.10 -7.20 -38.20
C SER A 285 16.53 -7.51 -37.77
N GLU A 286 17.34 -6.45 -37.67
CA GLU A 286 18.72 -6.51 -37.20
C GLU A 286 18.81 -6.20 -35.68
N ASP A 287 17.67 -6.11 -34.97
CA ASP A 287 17.63 -6.02 -33.56
C ASP A 287 17.63 -7.41 -32.88
N VAL A 288 18.80 -7.81 -32.39
CA VAL A 288 19.00 -9.12 -31.76
C VAL A 288 18.16 -9.30 -30.47
N GLY A 289 17.77 -8.20 -29.81
CA GLY A 289 16.98 -8.23 -28.60
C GLY A 289 15.51 -8.63 -28.81
N SER A 290 14.95 -8.29 -29.99
CA SER A 290 13.53 -8.51 -30.29
C SER A 290 13.25 -9.49 -31.41
N VAL A 291 14.23 -9.78 -32.29
CA VAL A 291 14.05 -10.65 -33.46
C VAL A 291 13.51 -12.04 -33.07
N GLY A 292 13.99 -12.64 -32.00
CA GLY A 292 13.53 -13.93 -31.48
C GLY A 292 12.09 -13.90 -30.95
N GLN A 293 11.58 -12.72 -30.62
CA GLN A 293 10.21 -12.47 -30.16
C GLN A 293 9.36 -11.82 -31.28
N GLN A 294 9.71 -12.06 -32.53
CA GLN A 294 9.00 -11.55 -33.71
C GLN A 294 8.95 -10.01 -33.77
N GLY A 295 9.99 -9.36 -33.24
CA GLY A 295 10.13 -7.91 -33.15
C GLY A 295 9.44 -7.26 -31.95
N SER A 296 8.80 -8.03 -31.08
CA SER A 296 8.06 -7.47 -29.94
C SER A 296 8.98 -6.86 -28.89
N LEU A 297 8.66 -5.64 -28.49
CA LEU A 297 9.32 -4.89 -27.40
C LEU A 297 8.53 -4.94 -26.07
N GLY A 298 7.37 -5.63 -26.06
CA GLY A 298 6.49 -5.67 -24.90
C GLY A 298 5.70 -4.39 -24.68
N TRP A 299 5.15 -4.23 -23.49
CA TRP A 299 4.42 -3.04 -23.04
C TRP A 299 5.38 -2.00 -22.48
N PHE A 300 5.19 -0.75 -22.84
CA PHE A 300 5.94 0.36 -22.28
C PHE A 300 5.11 1.66 -22.26
N GLU A 301 5.53 2.57 -21.41
CA GLU A 301 5.01 3.94 -21.29
C GLU A 301 5.92 4.92 -22.01
N ARG A 302 5.52 6.18 -22.13
CA ARG A 302 6.33 7.25 -22.70
C ARG A 302 7.71 7.35 -22.04
N ARG A 303 8.69 7.86 -22.79
CA ARG A 303 10.09 8.08 -22.37
C ARG A 303 10.91 6.80 -22.16
N HIS A 304 10.36 5.64 -22.51
CA HIS A 304 11.10 4.37 -22.41
C HIS A 304 12.15 4.22 -23.50
N PHE A 305 11.87 4.72 -24.69
CA PHE A 305 12.76 4.71 -25.85
C PHE A 305 13.20 6.13 -26.24
N VAL A 306 14.16 6.23 -27.18
CA VAL A 306 14.61 7.52 -27.71
C VAL A 306 13.44 8.28 -28.36
N GLN A 307 13.44 9.61 -28.22
CA GLN A 307 12.32 10.47 -28.59
C GLN A 307 11.72 10.21 -29.97
N PRO A 308 12.47 10.08 -31.10
CA PRO A 308 11.85 9.82 -32.41
C PRO A 308 11.10 8.50 -32.49
N PHE A 309 11.57 7.46 -31.79
CA PHE A 309 10.91 6.17 -31.71
C PHE A 309 9.63 6.26 -30.87
N ASP A 310 9.75 6.87 -29.71
CA ASP A 310 8.64 7.07 -28.76
C ASP A 310 7.52 7.91 -29.38
N GLU A 311 7.83 9.03 -30.03
CA GLU A 311 6.85 9.86 -30.73
C GLU A 311 6.10 9.08 -31.84
N ALA A 312 6.79 8.21 -32.55
CA ALA A 312 6.16 7.40 -33.59
C ALA A 312 5.28 6.31 -32.95
N ALA A 313 5.76 5.62 -31.92
CA ALA A 313 5.02 4.57 -31.22
C ALA A 313 3.69 5.08 -30.65
N PHE A 314 3.73 6.21 -29.94
CA PHE A 314 2.54 6.79 -29.28
C PHE A 314 1.57 7.51 -30.25
N LYS A 315 1.91 7.68 -31.53
CA LYS A 315 0.97 8.14 -32.56
C LYS A 315 0.16 7.02 -33.20
N LEU A 316 0.62 5.77 -33.10
CA LEU A 316 -0.05 4.63 -33.72
C LEU A 316 -1.29 4.18 -32.96
N ARG A 317 -2.28 3.70 -33.68
CA ARG A 317 -3.40 2.92 -33.15
C ARG A 317 -3.06 1.43 -33.27
N ALA A 318 -3.73 0.60 -32.49
CA ALA A 318 -3.59 -0.85 -32.61
C ALA A 318 -3.85 -1.31 -34.05
N GLY A 319 -2.93 -2.10 -34.62
CA GLY A 319 -2.96 -2.58 -35.98
C GLY A 319 -2.28 -1.67 -37.03
N GLU A 320 -1.81 -0.47 -36.63
CA GLU A 320 -1.15 0.46 -37.56
C GLU A 320 0.36 0.24 -37.64
N VAL A 321 0.93 0.51 -38.83
CA VAL A 321 2.37 0.56 -39.08
C VAL A 321 2.83 2.00 -39.24
N SER A 322 3.94 2.36 -38.60
CA SER A 322 4.53 3.69 -38.72
C SER A 322 5.11 4.00 -40.12
N PRO A 323 5.29 5.27 -40.48
CA PRO A 323 6.32 5.66 -41.43
C PRO A 323 7.69 5.16 -40.99
N ILE A 324 8.68 5.24 -41.89
CA ILE A 324 10.08 4.93 -41.51
C ILE A 324 10.54 5.97 -40.48
N VAL A 325 10.97 5.48 -39.32
CA VAL A 325 11.48 6.29 -38.19
C VAL A 325 13.00 6.20 -38.17
N ARG A 326 13.67 7.34 -38.14
CA ARG A 326 15.13 7.42 -37.97
C ARG A 326 15.45 7.66 -36.50
N THR A 327 16.35 6.85 -35.96
CA THR A 327 16.93 7.05 -34.60
C THR A 327 18.46 7.08 -34.69
N PRO A 328 19.19 7.36 -33.62
CA PRO A 328 20.65 7.21 -33.58
C PRO A 328 21.13 5.77 -33.87
N PHE A 329 20.29 4.77 -33.72
CA PHE A 329 20.66 3.37 -33.88
C PHE A 329 20.42 2.82 -35.27
N GLY A 330 19.54 3.46 -36.06
CA GLY A 330 19.15 2.96 -37.40
C GLY A 330 17.79 3.49 -37.84
N TYR A 331 17.24 2.82 -38.84
CA TYR A 331 15.88 3.05 -39.32
C TYR A 331 14.96 1.95 -38.82
N HIS A 332 13.75 2.35 -38.40
CA HIS A 332 12.73 1.47 -37.84
C HIS A 332 11.41 1.56 -38.60
N LEU A 333 10.69 0.45 -38.63
CA LEU A 333 9.24 0.40 -38.84
C LEU A 333 8.63 -0.15 -37.56
N LEU A 334 7.59 0.51 -37.07
CA LEU A 334 6.90 0.13 -35.85
C LEU A 334 5.50 -0.37 -36.19
N TYR A 335 5.06 -1.39 -35.48
CA TYR A 335 3.68 -1.89 -35.53
C TYR A 335 3.10 -1.84 -34.11
N CYS A 336 1.93 -1.22 -33.96
CA CYS A 336 1.25 -1.19 -32.71
C CYS A 336 0.41 -2.46 -32.54
N ASP A 337 0.85 -3.38 -31.69
CA ASP A 337 0.12 -4.61 -31.40
C ASP A 337 -1.15 -4.33 -30.59
N SER A 338 -1.05 -3.45 -29.60
CA SER A 338 -2.16 -3.10 -28.73
C SER A 338 -1.87 -1.82 -27.93
N THR A 339 -2.93 -1.23 -27.38
CA THR A 339 -2.84 -0.08 -26.46
C THR A 339 -3.61 -0.39 -25.19
N LYS A 340 -3.11 0.05 -24.04
CA LYS A 340 -3.74 -0.11 -22.73
C LYS A 340 -3.87 1.25 -22.07
N PRO A 341 -5.08 1.74 -21.79
CA PRO A 341 -5.27 3.02 -21.10
C PRO A 341 -4.71 2.95 -19.68
N LEU A 342 -4.48 4.11 -19.08
CA LEU A 342 -4.13 4.20 -17.67
C LEU A 342 -5.19 3.46 -16.82
N PRO A 343 -4.79 2.57 -15.89
CA PRO A 343 -5.74 1.91 -14.99
C PRO A 343 -6.56 2.92 -14.18
N PRO A 344 -7.80 2.59 -13.77
CA PRO A 344 -8.61 3.49 -12.95
C PRO A 344 -7.97 3.74 -11.58
N PHE A 345 -8.33 4.88 -10.96
CA PHE A 345 -7.74 5.30 -9.67
C PHE A 345 -7.84 4.24 -8.56
N ASN A 346 -8.91 3.47 -8.53
CA ASN A 346 -9.18 2.44 -7.53
C ASN A 346 -8.57 1.06 -7.87
N ASP A 347 -7.83 0.95 -8.96
CA ASP A 347 -7.08 -0.27 -9.25
C ASP A 347 -5.99 -0.49 -8.19
N PRO A 348 -5.89 -1.70 -7.58
CA PRO A 348 -4.94 -1.96 -6.50
C PRO A 348 -3.47 -1.75 -6.88
N GLN A 349 -3.07 -2.11 -8.10
CA GLN A 349 -1.70 -1.94 -8.58
C GLN A 349 -1.39 -0.47 -8.82
N MET A 350 -2.36 0.27 -9.40
CA MET A 350 -2.24 1.71 -9.60
C MET A 350 -2.14 2.45 -8.25
N GLN A 351 -2.93 2.08 -7.24
CA GLN A 351 -2.84 2.66 -5.91
C GLN A 351 -1.47 2.46 -5.28
N GLU A 352 -0.89 1.28 -5.39
CA GLU A 352 0.44 0.98 -4.86
C GLU A 352 1.53 1.79 -5.58
N GLU A 353 1.46 1.86 -6.93
CA GLU A 353 2.38 2.66 -7.73
C GLU A 353 2.30 4.15 -7.38
N LEU A 354 1.08 4.69 -7.27
CA LEU A 354 0.86 6.10 -6.92
C LEU A 354 1.40 6.43 -5.52
N LYS A 355 1.15 5.58 -4.52
CA LYS A 355 1.68 5.75 -3.17
C LYS A 355 3.20 5.79 -3.17
N LYS A 356 3.84 4.83 -3.85
CA LYS A 356 5.29 4.75 -3.95
C LYS A 356 5.87 5.99 -4.65
N THR A 357 5.33 6.35 -5.79
CA THR A 357 5.78 7.53 -6.56
C THR A 357 5.60 8.80 -5.76
N TYR A 358 4.41 9.00 -5.16
CA TYR A 358 4.11 10.17 -4.33
C TYR A 358 5.09 10.31 -3.16
N GLN A 359 5.34 9.22 -2.43
CA GLN A 359 6.26 9.19 -1.31
C GLN A 359 7.69 9.55 -1.71
N GLN A 360 8.12 9.15 -2.90
CA GLN A 360 9.47 9.40 -3.39
C GLN A 360 9.68 10.82 -3.93
N VAL A 361 8.69 11.37 -4.62
CA VAL A 361 8.92 12.59 -5.41
C VAL A 361 8.22 13.84 -4.88
N ARG A 362 7.12 13.71 -4.11
CA ARG A 362 6.30 14.88 -3.70
C ARG A 362 6.07 15.02 -2.21
N PHE A 363 5.97 13.93 -1.48
CA PHE A 363 5.56 13.95 -0.07
C PHE A 363 6.34 14.97 0.77
N GLN A 364 7.67 15.04 0.61
CA GLN A 364 8.48 15.95 1.42
C GLN A 364 8.16 17.43 1.13
N ASP A 365 7.94 17.78 -0.14
CA ASP A 365 7.58 19.16 -0.53
C ASP A 365 6.20 19.54 -0.01
N ASP A 366 5.22 18.65 -0.15
CA ASP A 366 3.86 18.87 0.32
C ASP A 366 3.81 18.92 1.86
N TYR A 367 4.58 18.08 2.54
CA TYR A 367 4.74 18.13 4.00
C TYR A 367 5.36 19.46 4.47
N ASN A 368 6.41 19.93 3.81
CA ASN A 368 7.05 21.22 4.13
C ASN A 368 6.08 22.40 3.89
N ALA A 369 5.29 22.34 2.83
CA ALA A 369 4.25 23.33 2.55
C ALA A 369 3.15 23.31 3.62
N TYR A 370 2.72 22.13 4.05
CA TYR A 370 1.75 21.97 5.14
C TYR A 370 2.27 22.56 6.46
N ILE A 371 3.48 22.22 6.86
CA ILE A 371 4.11 22.78 8.08
C ILE A 371 4.23 24.30 7.98
N THR A 372 4.62 24.83 6.82
CA THR A 372 4.67 26.28 6.57
C THR A 372 3.28 26.91 6.72
N GLY A 373 2.24 26.25 6.23
CA GLY A 373 0.86 26.65 6.43
C GLY A 373 0.45 26.69 7.91
N LEU A 374 0.84 25.66 8.68
CA LEU A 374 0.58 25.61 10.13
C LEU A 374 1.35 26.70 10.88
N LYS A 375 2.63 26.97 10.55
CA LYS A 375 3.40 28.07 11.11
C LYS A 375 2.68 29.41 10.93
N LYS A 376 2.18 29.68 9.72
CA LYS A 376 1.40 30.87 9.42
C LYS A 376 0.07 30.90 10.19
N LYS A 377 -0.66 29.78 10.22
CA LYS A 377 -1.98 29.66 10.87
C LYS A 377 -1.92 29.94 12.36
N TYR A 378 -0.86 29.50 13.03
CA TYR A 378 -0.68 29.63 14.48
C TYR A 378 0.31 30.72 14.89
N ASN A 379 0.68 31.63 13.99
CA ASN A 379 1.61 32.73 14.24
C ASN A 379 2.90 32.27 14.89
N PHE A 380 3.45 31.15 14.39
CA PHE A 380 4.68 30.57 14.93
C PHE A 380 5.86 31.51 14.78
N THR A 381 6.64 31.67 15.84
CA THR A 381 7.91 32.42 15.84
C THR A 381 8.91 31.84 16.83
N ILE A 382 10.19 31.98 16.51
CA ILE A 382 11.28 31.77 17.48
C ILE A 382 11.46 33.07 18.29
N ASN A 383 11.51 32.97 19.60
CA ASN A 383 11.80 34.11 20.46
C ASN A 383 13.30 34.47 20.34
N PHE A 384 13.63 35.35 19.39
CA PHE A 384 15.01 35.74 19.13
C PHE A 384 15.70 36.48 20.27
N GLY A 385 14.93 37.05 21.23
CA GLY A 385 15.50 37.61 22.45
C GLY A 385 16.10 36.52 23.35
N VAL A 386 15.26 35.49 23.63
CA VAL A 386 15.70 34.32 24.40
C VAL A 386 16.80 33.56 23.66
N PHE A 387 16.63 33.38 22.34
CA PHE A 387 17.59 32.67 21.49
C PHE A 387 18.97 33.36 21.50
N SER A 388 19.01 34.68 21.36
CA SER A 388 20.29 35.42 21.39
C SER A 388 20.98 35.37 22.75
N ASN A 389 20.19 35.42 23.84
CA ASN A 389 20.71 35.22 25.20
C ASN A 389 21.27 33.81 25.37
N PHE A 390 20.54 32.80 24.92
CA PHE A 390 20.95 31.39 24.94
C PHE A 390 22.29 31.18 24.19
N LEU A 391 22.46 31.74 22.98
CA LEU A 391 23.70 31.67 22.21
C LEU A 391 24.90 32.18 22.96
N GLY A 392 24.72 33.18 23.83
CA GLY A 392 25.83 33.76 24.64
C GLY A 392 26.46 32.77 25.64
N TYR A 393 25.80 31.68 25.95
CA TYR A 393 26.32 30.63 26.85
C TYR A 393 26.99 29.47 26.09
N LEU A 394 26.96 29.46 24.77
CA LEU A 394 27.41 28.34 23.94
C LEU A 394 28.81 28.56 23.40
N ASP A 395 29.54 27.47 23.24
CA ASP A 395 30.79 27.39 22.50
C ASP A 395 30.51 26.92 21.07
N SER A 396 30.59 27.81 20.10
CA SER A 396 30.29 27.55 18.69
C SER A 396 31.21 26.55 17.99
N THR A 397 32.31 26.13 18.67
CA THR A 397 33.24 25.11 18.17
C THR A 397 32.77 23.68 18.52
N LYS A 398 31.74 23.54 19.36
CA LYS A 398 31.20 22.31 19.87
C LYS A 398 29.88 21.89 19.19
N THR A 399 29.43 20.71 19.55
CA THR A 399 28.16 20.12 19.11
C THR A 399 27.28 19.73 20.31
N THR A 400 26.07 19.31 20.05
CA THR A 400 25.14 18.80 21.09
C THR A 400 25.61 17.48 21.74
N ASP A 401 26.59 16.78 21.15
CA ASP A 401 27.19 15.55 21.72
C ASP A 401 28.33 15.85 22.71
N ASP A 402 28.81 17.07 22.76
CA ASP A 402 29.86 17.45 23.72
C ASP A 402 29.30 17.44 25.16
N SER A 403 30.06 16.86 26.08
CA SER A 403 29.65 16.79 27.48
C SER A 403 29.47 18.19 28.08
N ALA A 404 28.38 18.32 28.89
CA ALA A 404 28.10 19.53 29.67
C ALA A 404 27.92 20.85 28.86
N TRP A 405 27.62 20.78 27.56
CA TRP A 405 27.43 22.00 26.75
C TRP A 405 26.27 22.89 27.27
N THR A 406 25.31 22.31 28.00
CA THR A 406 24.19 23.04 28.61
C THR A 406 24.51 23.57 30.02
N ALA A 407 25.62 23.18 30.64
CA ALA A 407 25.90 23.41 32.07
C ALA A 407 25.99 24.90 32.46
N LYS A 408 26.35 25.77 31.53
CA LYS A 408 26.48 27.21 31.79
C LYS A 408 25.18 27.99 31.60
N ILE A 409 24.12 27.36 31.14
CA ILE A 409 22.84 28.02 30.86
C ILE A 409 22.08 28.19 32.18
N PRO A 410 21.80 29.43 32.63
CA PRO A 410 21.06 29.66 33.89
C PRO A 410 19.60 29.14 33.81
N ASP A 411 19.06 28.67 34.92
CA ASP A 411 17.69 28.22 35.03
C ASP A 411 16.65 29.26 34.60
N GLU A 412 16.93 30.53 34.86
CA GLU A 412 16.04 31.62 34.43
C GLU A 412 15.92 31.71 32.92
N VAL A 413 17.00 31.42 32.15
CA VAL A 413 16.99 31.39 30.70
C VAL A 413 16.34 30.13 30.21
N ARG A 414 16.59 28.98 30.85
CA ARG A 414 15.99 27.68 30.49
C ARG A 414 14.45 27.70 30.56
N ARG A 415 13.87 28.38 31.57
CA ARG A 415 12.43 28.46 31.75
C ARG A 415 11.72 29.40 30.74
N GLN A 416 12.47 30.20 29.99
CA GLN A 416 11.85 31.13 29.05
C GLN A 416 11.35 30.40 27.78
N PRO A 417 10.24 30.86 27.21
CA PRO A 417 9.69 30.28 26.00
C PRO A 417 10.57 30.64 24.79
N ILE A 418 11.09 29.61 24.11
CA ILE A 418 11.94 29.71 22.92
C ILE A 418 11.14 29.60 21.62
N LEU A 419 10.12 28.73 21.58
CA LEU A 419 9.19 28.61 20.48
C LEU A 419 7.83 29.13 20.91
N LEU A 420 7.23 29.99 20.10
CA LEU A 420 5.98 30.67 20.42
C LEU A 420 4.94 30.43 19.32
N THR A 421 3.71 30.25 19.73
CA THR A 421 2.51 30.34 18.88
C THR A 421 1.47 31.22 19.59
N ASP A 422 0.36 31.52 18.94
CA ASP A 422 -0.78 32.22 19.54
C ASP A 422 -1.52 31.40 20.62
N ARG A 423 -1.23 30.10 20.78
CA ARG A 423 -1.97 29.20 21.68
C ARG A 423 -1.10 28.41 22.65
N THR A 424 0.17 28.20 22.31
CA THR A 424 1.09 27.40 23.12
C THR A 424 2.52 27.85 22.93
N SER A 425 3.40 27.44 23.82
CA SER A 425 4.84 27.71 23.72
C SER A 425 5.65 26.51 24.18
N MET A 426 6.87 26.41 23.69
CA MET A 426 7.90 25.47 24.20
C MET A 426 9.00 26.25 24.91
N THR A 427 9.34 25.86 26.13
CA THR A 427 10.45 26.46 26.88
C THR A 427 11.79 26.03 26.30
N LEU A 428 12.83 26.81 26.57
CA LEU A 428 14.20 26.42 26.20
C LEU A 428 14.59 25.11 26.90
N ASP A 429 14.17 24.88 28.15
CA ASP A 429 14.47 23.64 28.87
C ASP A 429 13.91 22.41 28.16
N THR A 430 12.65 22.49 27.66
CA THR A 430 12.06 21.42 26.84
C THR A 430 12.84 21.19 25.55
N ALA A 431 13.26 22.25 24.87
CA ALA A 431 14.08 22.13 23.65
C ALA A 431 15.47 21.52 23.96
N LEU A 432 16.10 21.91 25.08
CA LEU A 432 17.36 21.33 25.52
C LEU A 432 17.25 19.84 25.85
N ALA A 433 16.14 19.43 26.48
CA ALA A 433 15.85 18.02 26.72
C ALA A 433 15.80 17.21 25.42
N LEU A 434 15.14 17.74 24.37
CA LEU A 434 15.13 17.11 23.03
C LEU A 434 16.53 17.02 22.43
N PHE A 435 17.33 18.07 22.50
CA PHE A 435 18.73 18.03 22.02
C PHE A 435 19.57 16.96 22.72
N LEU A 436 19.27 16.65 24.00
CA LEU A 436 20.02 15.67 24.77
C LEU A 436 19.54 14.23 24.58
N THR A 437 18.24 14.02 24.28
CA THR A 437 17.61 12.68 24.29
C THR A 437 17.27 12.14 22.92
N ASP A 438 16.96 13.01 21.96
CA ASP A 438 16.51 12.60 20.65
C ASP A 438 17.69 12.48 19.67
N GLN A 439 17.79 11.32 19.01
CA GLN A 439 18.85 11.01 18.04
C GLN A 439 18.86 11.98 16.84
N GLU A 440 17.68 12.52 16.46
CA GLU A 440 17.56 13.46 15.35
C GLU A 440 18.34 14.76 15.57
N TYR A 441 18.55 15.17 16.83
CA TYR A 441 19.21 16.43 17.18
C TYR A 441 20.64 16.25 17.68
N LYS A 442 21.17 15.05 17.68
CA LYS A 442 22.57 14.77 18.03
C LYS A 442 23.54 15.35 17.00
N ALA A 443 24.78 15.54 17.42
CA ALA A 443 25.86 16.10 16.64
C ALA A 443 25.52 17.46 15.95
N THR A 444 24.49 18.17 16.43
CA THR A 444 24.14 19.48 15.91
C THR A 444 25.20 20.49 16.30
N PRO A 445 25.82 21.21 15.34
CA PRO A 445 26.77 22.29 15.66
C PRO A 445 26.10 23.39 16.49
N LEU A 446 26.78 23.86 17.54
CA LEU A 446 26.25 24.94 18.41
C LEU A 446 26.37 26.31 17.74
N LYS A 447 26.04 26.40 16.46
CA LYS A 447 26.03 27.61 15.64
C LYS A 447 24.60 28.10 15.41
N ARG A 448 24.49 29.43 15.21
CA ARG A 448 23.19 30.09 15.04
C ARG A 448 22.32 29.47 13.97
N VAL A 449 22.86 29.18 12.80
CA VAL A 449 22.10 28.67 11.65
C VAL A 449 21.57 27.26 11.94
N ASP A 450 22.44 26.37 12.41
CA ASP A 450 22.13 24.98 12.71
C ASP A 450 21.06 24.88 13.81
N LEU A 451 21.22 25.66 14.89
CA LEU A 451 20.24 25.67 15.99
C LEU A 451 18.88 26.23 15.57
N ILE A 452 18.81 27.25 14.71
CA ILE A 452 17.55 27.75 14.17
C ILE A 452 16.86 26.66 13.33
N GLU A 453 17.62 25.93 12.51
CA GLU A 453 17.08 24.83 11.72
C GLU A 453 16.47 23.76 12.62
N ARG A 454 17.19 23.32 13.67
CA ARG A 454 16.70 22.32 14.62
C ARG A 454 15.49 22.81 15.42
N LEU A 455 15.48 24.04 15.88
CA LEU A 455 14.32 24.64 16.56
C LEU A 455 13.08 24.69 15.63
N ASN A 456 13.28 24.99 14.35
CA ASN A 456 12.21 24.91 13.36
C ASN A 456 11.68 23.49 13.17
N LYS A 457 12.56 22.48 13.24
CA LYS A 457 12.19 21.07 13.16
C LYS A 457 11.41 20.62 14.41
N MET A 458 11.85 21.05 15.60
CA MET A 458 11.14 20.80 16.87
C MET A 458 9.74 21.42 16.89
N ALA A 459 9.50 22.48 16.14
CA ALA A 459 8.18 23.08 16.02
C ALA A 459 7.15 22.19 15.26
N GLU A 460 7.60 21.31 14.39
CA GLU A 460 6.69 20.49 13.56
C GLU A 460 5.74 19.62 14.38
N PRO A 461 6.21 18.74 15.29
CA PRO A 461 5.32 17.94 16.14
C PRO A 461 4.45 18.82 17.04
N MET A 462 4.98 19.93 17.57
CA MET A 462 4.20 20.90 18.39
C MET A 462 3.05 21.50 17.58
N LEU A 463 3.28 21.90 16.34
CA LEU A 463 2.26 22.48 15.46
C LEU A 463 1.20 21.46 15.04
N ILE A 464 1.59 20.22 14.75
CA ILE A 464 0.68 19.13 14.42
C ILE A 464 -0.18 18.78 15.62
N GLU A 465 0.40 18.69 16.82
CA GLU A 465 -0.33 18.45 18.06
C GLU A 465 -1.34 19.56 18.33
N LEU A 466 -0.91 20.81 18.23
CA LEU A 466 -1.80 21.97 18.34
C LEU A 466 -2.94 21.93 17.31
N HIS A 467 -2.62 21.54 16.05
CA HIS A 467 -3.62 21.42 15.00
C HIS A 467 -4.60 20.26 15.23
N SER A 468 -4.17 19.21 15.92
CA SER A 468 -5.00 18.07 16.28
C SER A 468 -5.97 18.35 17.45
N THR A 469 -5.78 19.46 18.19
CA THR A 469 -6.64 19.81 19.33
C THR A 469 -8.09 19.99 18.88
N GLY A 470 -9.03 19.28 19.55
CA GLY A 470 -10.46 19.26 19.19
C GLY A 470 -10.75 18.66 17.82
N LEU A 471 -9.90 17.73 17.34
CA LEU A 471 -10.11 17.06 16.07
C LEU A 471 -11.37 16.20 16.07
N GLU A 472 -11.68 15.56 17.19
CA GLU A 472 -12.89 14.75 17.39
C GLU A 472 -14.18 15.57 17.22
N ASP A 473 -14.18 16.85 17.60
CA ASP A 473 -15.37 17.71 17.51
C ASP A 473 -15.64 18.20 16.10
N ARG A 474 -14.59 18.28 15.25
CA ARG A 474 -14.70 18.84 13.90
C ARG A 474 -14.55 17.81 12.77
N ASP A 475 -14.20 16.57 13.10
CA ASP A 475 -14.01 15.50 12.14
C ASP A 475 -14.73 14.22 12.60
N PRO A 476 -15.90 13.93 12.04
CA PRO A 476 -16.67 12.74 12.44
C PRO A 476 -15.93 11.42 12.23
N LYS A 477 -15.07 11.32 11.20
CA LYS A 477 -14.30 10.10 10.93
C LYS A 477 -13.25 9.87 12.02
N PHE A 478 -12.58 10.93 12.44
CA PHE A 478 -11.62 10.85 13.54
C PHE A 478 -12.31 10.58 14.89
N HIS A 479 -13.50 11.16 15.10
CA HIS A 479 -14.32 10.88 16.28
C HIS A 479 -14.64 9.38 16.40
N GLU A 480 -15.19 8.79 15.33
CA GLU A 480 -15.51 7.36 15.32
C GLU A 480 -14.26 6.50 15.54
N LEU A 481 -13.16 6.84 14.89
CA LEU A 481 -11.89 6.13 15.03
C LEU A 481 -11.42 6.16 16.50
N MET A 482 -11.48 7.31 17.17
CA MET A 482 -11.10 7.45 18.57
C MET A 482 -12.07 6.73 19.52
N LYS A 483 -13.37 6.73 19.22
CA LYS A 483 -14.39 5.98 19.95
C LYS A 483 -14.07 4.49 19.92
N GLU A 484 -13.80 3.93 18.74
CA GLU A 484 -13.44 2.51 18.58
C GLU A 484 -12.19 2.11 19.37
N TYR A 485 -11.15 2.94 19.32
CA TYR A 485 -9.94 2.70 20.11
C TYR A 485 -10.22 2.74 21.63
N ALA A 486 -11.00 3.72 22.07
CA ALA A 486 -11.37 3.84 23.47
C ALA A 486 -12.16 2.62 23.96
N GLU A 487 -13.15 2.20 23.18
CA GLU A 487 -13.96 1.01 23.46
C GLU A 487 -13.11 -0.26 23.47
N GLY A 488 -12.19 -0.42 22.50
CA GLY A 488 -11.27 -1.55 22.44
C GLY A 488 -10.36 -1.67 23.65
N ILE A 489 -9.76 -0.57 24.11
CA ILE A 489 -8.90 -0.56 25.32
C ILE A 489 -9.71 -0.85 26.58
N VAL A 490 -10.89 -0.24 26.72
CA VAL A 490 -11.77 -0.48 27.86
C VAL A 490 -12.22 -1.94 27.91
N LEU A 491 -12.59 -2.51 26.76
CA LEU A 491 -12.99 -3.91 26.64
C LEU A 491 -11.84 -4.85 26.98
N TYR A 492 -10.63 -4.59 26.43
CA TYR A 492 -9.42 -5.37 26.74
C TYR A 492 -9.16 -5.44 28.25
N LYS A 493 -9.25 -4.32 28.95
CA LYS A 493 -9.07 -4.26 30.41
C LYS A 493 -10.17 -5.02 31.17
N ALA A 494 -11.42 -4.94 30.68
CA ALA A 494 -12.52 -5.71 31.26
C ALA A 494 -12.29 -7.22 31.08
N GLU A 495 -11.89 -7.66 29.90
CA GLU A 495 -11.58 -9.07 29.62
C GLU A 495 -10.35 -9.55 30.40
N GLN A 496 -9.32 -8.72 30.54
CA GLN A 496 -8.18 -9.02 31.40
C GLN A 496 -8.61 -9.25 32.86
N ALA A 497 -9.51 -8.42 33.38
CA ALA A 497 -10.00 -8.55 34.76
C ALA A 497 -10.96 -9.73 34.96
N GLU A 498 -11.84 -10.02 34.00
CA GLU A 498 -12.89 -11.03 34.13
C GLU A 498 -12.49 -12.41 33.63
N VAL A 499 -11.57 -12.50 32.65
CA VAL A 499 -11.21 -13.73 31.96
C VAL A 499 -9.73 -14.05 32.17
N TRP A 500 -8.84 -13.29 31.54
CA TRP A 500 -7.42 -13.71 31.41
C TRP A 500 -6.66 -13.62 32.74
N GLY A 501 -6.95 -12.61 33.57
CA GLY A 501 -6.34 -12.48 34.89
C GLY A 501 -6.84 -13.50 35.90
N LYS A 502 -7.95 -14.18 35.63
CA LYS A 502 -8.52 -15.26 36.47
C LYS A 502 -8.15 -16.66 35.97
N THR A 503 -7.59 -16.78 34.77
CA THR A 503 -7.15 -18.08 34.23
C THR A 503 -5.84 -18.47 34.90
N SER A 504 -5.94 -19.27 35.96
CA SER A 504 -4.78 -19.81 36.67
C SER A 504 -4.32 -21.10 36.03
N VAL A 505 -3.05 -21.17 35.68
CA VAL A 505 -2.43 -22.37 35.09
C VAL A 505 -1.41 -22.92 36.09
N SER A 506 -1.68 -24.11 36.63
CA SER A 506 -0.73 -24.86 37.44
C SER A 506 -0.67 -26.30 36.94
N ASP A 507 0.46 -26.98 37.15
CA ASP A 507 0.63 -28.37 36.74
C ASP A 507 -0.46 -29.29 37.26
N SER A 508 -0.93 -29.06 38.49
CA SER A 508 -2.05 -29.84 39.09
C SER A 508 -3.35 -29.65 38.31
N ILE A 509 -3.66 -28.44 37.88
CA ILE A 509 -4.86 -28.12 37.08
C ILE A 509 -4.75 -28.72 35.69
N LEU A 510 -3.57 -28.61 35.06
CA LEU A 510 -3.33 -29.19 33.74
C LEU A 510 -3.42 -30.71 33.77
N HIS A 511 -2.92 -31.35 34.81
CA HIS A 511 -3.04 -32.79 35.03
C HIS A 511 -4.50 -33.23 35.18
N GLN A 512 -5.30 -32.49 35.95
CA GLN A 512 -6.76 -32.74 36.10
C GLN A 512 -7.47 -32.62 34.76
N PHE A 513 -7.17 -31.55 33.99
CA PHE A 513 -7.76 -31.33 32.69
C PHE A 513 -7.40 -32.42 31.67
N TYR A 514 -6.12 -32.80 31.63
CA TYR A 514 -5.65 -33.94 30.80
C TYR A 514 -6.37 -35.22 31.13
N THR A 515 -6.46 -35.55 32.44
CA THR A 515 -7.12 -36.78 32.91
C THR A 515 -8.61 -36.80 32.59
N ALA A 516 -9.27 -35.62 32.58
CA ALA A 516 -10.68 -35.50 32.24
C ALA A 516 -10.96 -35.57 30.71
N HIS A 517 -9.94 -35.39 29.87
CA HIS A 517 -10.07 -35.32 28.40
C HIS A 517 -9.06 -36.23 27.68
N PRO A 518 -9.01 -37.54 27.99
CA PRO A 518 -7.96 -38.44 27.51
C PRO A 518 -7.95 -38.62 25.99
N ASP A 519 -9.14 -38.54 25.36
CA ASP A 519 -9.31 -38.70 23.91
C ASP A 519 -8.91 -37.45 23.11
N SER A 520 -8.64 -36.32 23.77
CA SER A 520 -8.28 -35.07 23.12
C SER A 520 -6.80 -34.98 22.78
N PHE A 521 -5.96 -35.80 23.43
CA PHE A 521 -4.50 -35.73 23.33
C PHE A 521 -3.93 -37.04 22.80
N MET A 522 -4.20 -37.34 21.53
CA MET A 522 -3.81 -38.61 20.90
C MET A 522 -2.56 -38.45 20.06
N MET A 523 -1.64 -39.38 20.21
CA MET A 523 -0.61 -39.65 19.21
C MET A 523 -1.29 -40.40 18.06
N PRO A 524 -1.28 -39.91 16.82
CA PRO A 524 -1.87 -40.62 15.70
C PRO A 524 -1.11 -41.95 15.46
N ALA A 525 -1.72 -42.87 14.76
CA ALA A 525 -1.03 -44.04 14.27
C ALA A 525 0.16 -43.59 13.41
N MET A 526 1.33 -44.16 13.74
CA MET A 526 2.58 -43.82 13.07
C MET A 526 3.05 -45.00 12.22
N ILE A 527 3.61 -44.71 11.07
CA ILE A 527 4.16 -45.67 10.14
C ILE A 527 5.53 -45.20 9.64
N ASN A 528 6.46 -46.11 9.53
CA ASN A 528 7.71 -45.91 8.83
C ASN A 528 7.69 -46.76 7.56
N ILE A 529 7.88 -46.14 6.44
CA ILE A 529 7.90 -46.79 5.13
C ILE A 529 9.23 -46.50 4.41
N SER A 530 9.67 -47.47 3.60
CA SER A 530 10.71 -47.27 2.60
C SER A 530 10.07 -47.34 1.22
N VAL A 531 10.47 -46.43 0.32
CA VAL A 531 9.85 -46.23 -0.97
C VAL A 531 10.86 -46.37 -2.09
N LEU A 532 10.49 -47.13 -3.13
CA LEU A 532 11.16 -47.18 -4.44
C LEU A 532 10.30 -46.53 -5.48
N LEU A 533 10.86 -45.62 -6.28
CA LEU A 533 10.16 -44.92 -7.36
C LEU A 533 10.64 -45.44 -8.72
N PHE A 534 9.67 -45.54 -9.65
CA PHE A 534 9.92 -46.02 -11.02
C PHE A 534 9.12 -45.17 -12.00
N ASP A 535 9.74 -44.85 -13.15
CA ASP A 535 9.11 -44.00 -14.20
C ASP A 535 8.14 -44.81 -15.10
N SER A 536 8.03 -46.14 -14.92
CA SER A 536 7.15 -46.98 -15.72
C SER A 536 6.48 -48.06 -14.89
N ASP A 537 5.23 -48.36 -15.21
CA ASP A 537 4.45 -49.45 -14.63
C ASP A 537 5.12 -50.82 -14.84
N THR A 538 5.58 -51.08 -16.05
CA THR A 538 6.21 -52.35 -16.42
C THR A 538 7.44 -52.62 -15.59
N LEU A 539 8.28 -51.61 -15.34
CA LEU A 539 9.46 -51.73 -14.49
C LEU A 539 9.06 -51.91 -13.02
N ALA A 540 8.11 -51.16 -12.52
CA ALA A 540 7.60 -51.26 -11.16
C ALA A 540 7.05 -52.67 -10.87
N TYR A 541 6.18 -53.19 -11.73
CA TYR A 541 5.64 -54.57 -11.56
C TYR A 541 6.71 -55.64 -11.71
N THR A 542 7.69 -55.47 -12.60
CA THR A 542 8.82 -56.44 -12.72
C THR A 542 9.65 -56.47 -11.44
N MET A 543 9.94 -55.33 -10.84
CA MET A 543 10.69 -55.25 -9.58
C MET A 543 9.87 -55.78 -8.40
N TYR A 544 8.57 -55.48 -8.38
CA TYR A 544 7.66 -56.04 -7.37
C TYR A 544 7.62 -57.59 -7.42
N ASP A 545 7.54 -58.17 -8.62
CA ASP A 545 7.56 -59.59 -8.80
C ASP A 545 8.90 -60.23 -8.36
N SER A 546 10.01 -59.55 -8.64
CA SER A 546 11.32 -59.93 -8.16
C SER A 546 11.39 -59.92 -6.61
N LEU A 547 10.81 -58.93 -5.97
CA LEU A 547 10.70 -58.81 -4.53
C LEU A 547 9.89 -59.95 -3.92
N LYS A 548 8.77 -60.36 -4.55
CA LYS A 548 7.96 -61.52 -4.17
C LYS A 548 8.74 -62.84 -4.25
N HIS A 549 9.69 -62.93 -5.16
CA HIS A 549 10.53 -64.09 -5.31
C HIS A 549 11.81 -64.04 -4.50
N GLY A 550 11.95 -63.07 -3.56
CA GLY A 550 13.01 -63.05 -2.56
C GLY A 550 14.19 -62.11 -2.90
N ALA A 551 14.04 -61.22 -3.87
CA ALA A 551 15.04 -60.17 -4.07
C ALA A 551 15.13 -59.27 -2.82
N ASP A 552 16.36 -58.77 -2.56
CA ASP A 552 16.58 -57.89 -1.42
C ASP A 552 16.08 -56.45 -1.72
N PHE A 553 15.15 -56.00 -0.94
CA PHE A 553 14.58 -54.64 -1.06
C PHE A 553 15.64 -53.56 -0.89
N ASN A 554 16.55 -53.72 0.08
CA ASN A 554 17.60 -52.73 0.36
C ASN A 554 18.63 -52.61 -0.78
N ALA A 555 18.91 -53.74 -1.45
CA ALA A 555 19.76 -53.74 -2.66
C ALA A 555 19.11 -52.95 -3.82
N LEU A 556 17.79 -53.07 -3.98
CA LEU A 556 17.04 -52.27 -4.97
C LEU A 556 16.98 -50.81 -4.56
N VAL A 557 16.83 -50.47 -3.29
CA VAL A 557 16.90 -49.08 -2.81
C VAL A 557 18.25 -48.45 -3.17
N ALA A 558 19.35 -49.16 -2.98
CA ALA A 558 20.68 -48.66 -3.35
C ALA A 558 20.83 -48.39 -4.87
N GLN A 559 20.12 -49.16 -5.70
CA GLN A 559 20.16 -49.04 -7.15
C GLN A 559 19.15 -48.03 -7.75
N TYR A 560 17.96 -47.92 -7.17
CA TYR A 560 16.82 -47.17 -7.73
C TYR A 560 16.28 -46.08 -6.79
N ARG A 561 17.05 -45.64 -5.78
CA ARG A 561 16.60 -44.64 -4.83
C ARG A 561 16.45 -43.27 -5.45
N GLU A 562 15.21 -42.81 -5.60
CA GLU A 562 14.90 -41.45 -6.04
C GLU A 562 13.89 -40.75 -5.10
N ASP A 563 13.51 -41.38 -3.97
CA ASP A 563 12.58 -40.76 -3.02
C ASP A 563 13.26 -39.62 -2.23
N GLN A 564 12.90 -38.39 -2.56
CA GLN A 564 13.41 -37.16 -1.91
C GLN A 564 13.02 -37.04 -0.43
N ASN A 565 11.99 -37.79 0.02
CA ASN A 565 11.53 -37.80 1.41
C ASN A 565 12.26 -38.83 2.27
N SER A 566 13.15 -39.64 1.69
CA SER A 566 13.93 -40.62 2.41
C SER A 566 14.96 -39.96 3.34
N LYS A 567 14.98 -40.40 4.61
CA LYS A 567 15.86 -39.86 5.66
C LYS A 567 17.14 -40.69 5.86
N THR A 568 17.16 -41.91 5.37
CA THR A 568 18.25 -42.87 5.58
C THR A 568 18.66 -43.57 4.29
N GLU A 569 19.85 -44.20 4.28
CA GLU A 569 20.38 -44.86 3.08
C GLU A 569 19.57 -46.10 2.66
N ASP A 570 18.80 -46.70 3.56
CA ASP A 570 17.86 -47.79 3.26
C ASP A 570 16.52 -47.35 2.69
N GLY A 571 16.38 -46.07 2.34
CA GLY A 571 15.17 -45.50 1.76
C GLY A 571 14.05 -45.24 2.78
N SER A 572 14.31 -45.39 4.07
CA SER A 572 13.31 -45.17 5.12
C SER A 572 12.98 -43.68 5.29
N ARG A 573 11.71 -43.37 5.42
CA ARG A 573 11.20 -42.01 5.70
C ARG A 573 11.17 -41.66 7.17
N GLY A 574 11.44 -42.63 8.05
CA GLY A 574 11.25 -42.52 9.50
C GLY A 574 9.77 -42.61 9.90
N LEU A 575 9.53 -42.72 11.20
CA LEU A 575 8.16 -42.72 11.73
C LEU A 575 7.48 -41.41 11.45
N GLN A 576 6.30 -41.48 10.84
CA GLN A 576 5.46 -40.34 10.50
C GLN A 576 3.96 -40.72 10.60
N PRO A 577 3.03 -39.78 10.78
CA PRO A 577 1.63 -40.13 10.83
C PRO A 577 1.15 -40.84 9.56
N VAL A 578 0.28 -41.82 9.72
CA VAL A 578 -0.34 -42.56 8.61
C VAL A 578 -1.06 -41.61 7.65
N SER A 579 -1.55 -40.50 8.15
CA SER A 579 -2.26 -39.46 7.35
C SER A 579 -1.34 -38.54 6.55
N THR A 580 -0.01 -38.70 6.59
CA THR A 580 0.96 -37.79 6.00
C THR A 580 0.79 -37.66 4.49
N ASP A 581 0.69 -38.79 3.79
CA ASP A 581 0.48 -38.83 2.34
C ASP A 581 -0.30 -40.09 1.91
N ASP A 582 -0.54 -40.23 0.62
CA ASP A 582 -1.32 -41.38 0.11
C ASP A 582 -0.53 -42.66 0.16
N LEU A 583 0.80 -42.63 0.13
CA LEU A 583 1.64 -43.84 0.28
C LEU A 583 1.58 -44.39 1.70
N THR A 584 1.64 -43.50 2.71
CA THR A 584 1.50 -43.92 4.12
C THR A 584 0.10 -44.44 4.43
N LYS A 585 -0.94 -43.82 3.89
CA LYS A 585 -2.33 -44.29 4.00
C LYS A 585 -2.50 -45.68 3.34
N HIS A 586 -1.93 -45.86 2.13
CA HIS A 586 -1.99 -47.14 1.44
C HIS A 586 -1.26 -48.23 2.19
N ALA A 587 -0.09 -47.90 2.74
CA ALA A 587 0.71 -48.84 3.53
C ALA A 587 0.10 -49.22 4.89
N ASP A 588 -0.91 -48.48 5.37
CA ASP A 588 -1.55 -48.74 6.66
C ASP A 588 -2.27 -50.09 6.73
N SER A 589 -2.74 -50.60 5.61
CA SER A 589 -3.37 -51.91 5.52
C SER A 589 -2.39 -53.09 5.61
N LEU A 590 -1.07 -52.83 5.43
CA LEU A 590 -0.03 -53.84 5.36
C LEU A 590 0.58 -54.12 6.73
N GLY A 591 1.10 -55.32 6.91
CA GLY A 591 1.90 -55.70 8.09
C GLY A 591 3.36 -55.17 8.01
N VAL A 592 4.05 -55.14 9.16
CA VAL A 592 5.48 -54.79 9.20
C VAL A 592 6.28 -55.80 8.38
N GLY A 593 7.14 -55.35 7.50
CA GLY A 593 7.91 -56.17 6.54
C GLY A 593 7.20 -56.46 5.22
N GLU A 594 5.90 -56.20 5.10
CA GLU A 594 5.15 -56.42 3.88
C GLU A 594 5.42 -55.29 2.86
N ILE A 595 5.25 -55.63 1.57
CA ILE A 595 5.52 -54.77 0.43
C ILE A 595 4.21 -54.56 -0.33
N ALA A 596 3.86 -53.32 -0.56
CA ALA A 596 2.70 -52.95 -1.36
C ALA A 596 2.87 -53.26 -2.86
N GLU A 597 1.78 -53.59 -3.53
CA GLU A 597 1.77 -53.56 -4.98
C GLU A 597 2.10 -52.12 -5.48
N PRO A 598 2.67 -51.99 -6.72
CA PRO A 598 3.02 -50.69 -7.25
C PRO A 598 1.82 -49.74 -7.26
N VAL A 599 1.97 -48.56 -6.65
CA VAL A 599 0.98 -47.51 -6.56
C VAL A 599 1.31 -46.41 -7.57
N ALA A 600 0.37 -46.10 -8.45
CA ALA A 600 0.51 -44.96 -9.38
C ALA A 600 0.44 -43.64 -8.65
N LEU A 601 1.38 -42.71 -8.93
CA LEU A 601 1.44 -41.37 -8.37
C LEU A 601 0.91 -40.33 -9.37
N GLU A 602 0.47 -39.20 -8.88
CA GLU A 602 0.02 -38.06 -9.71
C GLU A 602 1.10 -37.53 -10.66
N SER A 603 2.38 -37.74 -10.32
CA SER A 603 3.52 -37.41 -11.19
C SER A 603 3.63 -38.28 -12.46
N GLY A 604 2.86 -39.36 -12.54
CA GLY A 604 2.97 -40.39 -13.60
C GLY A 604 4.00 -41.48 -13.29
N SER A 605 4.70 -41.40 -12.16
CA SER A 605 5.62 -42.43 -11.65
C SER A 605 4.87 -43.51 -10.82
N TYR A 606 5.55 -44.61 -10.51
CA TYR A 606 5.00 -45.71 -9.70
C TYR A 606 5.85 -45.90 -8.48
N ALA A 607 5.20 -46.12 -7.31
CA ALA A 607 5.90 -46.36 -6.04
C ALA A 607 5.69 -47.80 -5.55
N ILE A 608 6.75 -48.48 -5.13
CA ILE A 608 6.69 -49.71 -4.34
C ILE A 608 7.04 -49.33 -2.91
N VAL A 609 6.15 -49.64 -1.97
CA VAL A 609 6.26 -49.27 -0.56
C VAL A 609 6.50 -50.52 0.29
N LYS A 610 7.50 -50.51 1.19
CA LYS A 610 7.72 -51.50 2.23
C LYS A 610 7.48 -50.89 3.59
N VAL A 611 6.69 -51.56 4.43
CA VAL A 611 6.48 -51.14 5.81
C VAL A 611 7.66 -51.58 6.69
N ILE A 612 8.32 -50.59 7.30
CA ILE A 612 9.49 -50.84 8.18
C ILE A 612 9.06 -50.99 9.64
N ALA A 613 8.17 -50.10 10.09
CA ALA A 613 7.65 -50.13 11.46
C ALA A 613 6.26 -49.51 11.52
N LYS A 614 5.45 -49.89 12.50
CA LYS A 614 4.15 -49.33 12.83
C LYS A 614 4.00 -49.12 14.32
N GLU A 615 3.45 -47.99 14.70
CA GLU A 615 3.02 -47.73 16.07
C GLU A 615 1.51 -47.40 16.04
N PRO A 616 0.70 -48.09 16.87
CA PRO A 616 -0.74 -47.78 16.90
C PRO A 616 -0.98 -46.41 17.52
N ALA A 617 -2.13 -45.80 17.17
CA ALA A 617 -2.57 -44.61 17.86
C ALA A 617 -2.69 -44.91 19.38
N ARG A 618 -2.21 -43.97 20.18
CA ARG A 618 -2.24 -44.08 21.65
C ARG A 618 -2.45 -42.69 22.26
N PRO A 619 -2.97 -42.61 23.49
CA PRO A 619 -2.89 -41.34 24.24
C PRO A 619 -1.40 -40.91 24.39
N LYS A 620 -1.14 -39.62 24.17
CA LYS A 620 0.14 -39.00 24.53
C LYS A 620 0.28 -39.03 26.05
N THR A 621 1.46 -39.16 26.60
CA THR A 621 1.67 -38.91 28.04
C THR A 621 1.44 -37.40 28.33
N PHE A 622 1.28 -37.03 29.60
CA PHE A 622 1.13 -35.67 30.01
C PHE A 622 2.35 -34.82 29.59
N GLU A 623 3.55 -35.36 29.68
CA GLU A 623 4.78 -34.71 29.25
C GLU A 623 4.82 -34.50 27.73
N GLU A 624 4.37 -35.50 26.94
CA GLU A 624 4.28 -35.39 25.48
C GLU A 624 3.22 -34.36 25.03
N ALA A 625 2.14 -34.23 25.77
CA ALA A 625 1.00 -33.36 25.45
C ALA A 625 1.06 -31.96 26.13
N GLY A 626 2.07 -31.68 26.95
CA GLY A 626 2.07 -30.53 27.87
C GLY A 626 1.71 -29.21 27.26
N ALA A 627 2.26 -28.86 26.08
CA ALA A 627 1.90 -27.62 25.37
C ALA A 627 0.46 -27.65 24.85
N GLU A 628 -0.02 -28.78 24.32
CA GLU A 628 -1.38 -28.94 23.80
C GLU A 628 -2.40 -28.86 24.94
N VAL A 629 -2.10 -29.51 26.07
CA VAL A 629 -2.94 -29.47 27.28
C VAL A 629 -3.04 -28.05 27.83
N SER A 630 -1.90 -27.33 27.89
CA SER A 630 -1.89 -25.94 28.36
C SER A 630 -2.73 -25.04 27.47
N ASN A 631 -2.59 -25.14 26.17
CA ASN A 631 -3.36 -24.33 25.23
C ASN A 631 -4.86 -24.68 25.28
N ALA A 632 -5.20 -25.95 25.24
CA ALA A 632 -6.59 -26.41 25.30
C ALA A 632 -7.27 -26.01 26.63
N TYR A 633 -6.54 -26.10 27.74
CA TYR A 633 -7.04 -25.66 29.05
C TYR A 633 -7.28 -24.16 29.08
N GLN A 634 -6.32 -23.36 28.57
CA GLN A 634 -6.45 -21.90 28.52
C GLN A 634 -7.67 -21.48 27.70
N GLU A 635 -7.86 -22.09 26.55
CA GLU A 635 -9.02 -21.83 25.69
C GLU A 635 -10.35 -22.21 26.40
N TRP A 636 -10.40 -23.44 26.96
CA TRP A 636 -11.58 -23.91 27.69
C TRP A 636 -11.89 -23.03 28.92
N ALA A 637 -10.89 -22.72 29.71
CA ALA A 637 -11.07 -21.93 30.93
C ALA A 637 -11.47 -20.48 30.61
N SER A 638 -10.84 -19.88 29.60
CA SER A 638 -11.20 -18.54 29.14
C SER A 638 -12.63 -18.48 28.64
N LYS A 639 -13.02 -19.43 27.78
CA LYS A 639 -14.41 -19.52 27.30
C LYS A 639 -15.41 -19.71 28.43
N LYS A 640 -15.13 -20.56 29.40
CA LYS A 640 -15.98 -20.80 30.55
C LYS A 640 -16.15 -19.51 31.39
N LEU A 641 -15.08 -18.81 31.67
CA LEU A 641 -15.11 -17.55 32.44
C LEU A 641 -15.86 -16.45 31.66
N GLU A 642 -15.69 -16.40 30.35
CA GLU A 642 -16.40 -15.48 29.49
C GLU A 642 -17.92 -15.78 29.47
N ASP A 643 -18.31 -17.03 29.33
CA ASP A 643 -19.73 -17.45 29.34
C ASP A 643 -20.39 -17.15 30.70
N GLU A 644 -19.68 -17.39 31.80
CA GLU A 644 -20.12 -17.03 33.17
C GLU A 644 -20.27 -15.51 33.34
N TRP A 645 -19.33 -14.73 32.81
CA TRP A 645 -19.40 -13.28 32.82
C TRP A 645 -20.58 -12.77 31.99
N ILE A 646 -20.72 -13.23 30.72
CA ILE A 646 -21.85 -12.86 29.86
C ILE A 646 -23.20 -13.25 30.49
N SER A 647 -23.31 -14.41 31.11
CA SER A 647 -24.55 -14.83 31.79
C SER A 647 -24.91 -13.87 32.93
N ARG A 648 -23.94 -13.52 33.77
CA ARG A 648 -24.09 -12.60 34.89
C ARG A 648 -24.50 -11.20 34.47
N ILE A 649 -23.92 -10.67 33.38
CA ILE A 649 -24.24 -9.34 32.87
C ILE A 649 -25.56 -9.31 32.08
N LYS A 650 -25.99 -10.41 31.46
CA LYS A 650 -27.32 -10.54 30.83
C LYS A 650 -28.47 -10.45 31.87
N GLU A 651 -28.24 -10.93 33.07
CA GLU A 651 -29.22 -10.76 34.17
C GLU A 651 -29.34 -9.28 34.62
N ARG A 652 -28.27 -8.52 34.47
CA ARG A 652 -28.21 -7.11 34.92
C ARG A 652 -28.73 -6.14 33.86
N TYR A 653 -28.47 -6.41 32.57
CA TYR A 653 -28.83 -5.52 31.47
C TYR A 653 -29.88 -6.17 30.57
N PRO A 654 -31.07 -5.56 30.41
CA PRO A 654 -32.07 -6.04 29.47
C PRO A 654 -31.54 -5.94 28.02
N VAL A 655 -31.69 -7.05 27.29
CA VAL A 655 -31.30 -7.15 25.88
C VAL A 655 -32.54 -7.32 25.01
N VAL A 656 -32.64 -6.51 23.94
CA VAL A 656 -33.68 -6.64 22.94
C VAL A 656 -33.02 -6.66 21.56
N GLN A 657 -33.20 -7.74 20.83
CA GLN A 657 -32.75 -7.89 19.44
C GLN A 657 -33.95 -7.76 18.49
N TYR A 658 -33.81 -6.88 17.49
CA TYR A 658 -34.83 -6.68 16.45
C TYR A 658 -34.42 -7.38 15.16
N LYS A 659 -34.37 -8.73 15.18
CA LYS A 659 -33.84 -9.57 14.08
C LYS A 659 -34.51 -9.31 12.73
N GLU A 660 -35.82 -8.98 12.74
CA GLU A 660 -36.55 -8.64 11.51
C GLU A 660 -35.96 -7.46 10.74
N ALA A 661 -35.36 -6.49 11.47
CA ALA A 661 -34.73 -5.32 10.88
C ALA A 661 -33.47 -5.67 10.03
N LEU A 662 -32.83 -6.81 10.30
CA LEU A 662 -31.66 -7.29 9.54
C LEU A 662 -31.98 -7.66 8.09
N LYS A 663 -33.26 -7.86 7.76
CA LYS A 663 -33.71 -8.08 6.37
C LYS A 663 -33.49 -6.85 5.49
N ASP A 664 -33.41 -5.68 6.11
CA ASP A 664 -33.23 -4.40 5.45
C ASP A 664 -31.74 -4.00 5.33
N ALA A 665 -30.82 -4.76 5.96
CA ALA A 665 -29.40 -4.50 5.93
C ALA A 665 -28.81 -4.64 4.53
N PHE A 666 -27.86 -3.75 4.22
CA PHE A 666 -27.07 -3.72 2.98
C PHE A 666 -27.88 -3.46 1.69
N ARG A 667 -29.03 -2.79 1.78
CA ARG A 667 -29.85 -2.43 0.61
C ARG A 667 -29.27 -1.29 -0.22
N SER A 668 -28.59 -0.38 0.42
CA SER A 668 -27.94 0.78 -0.23
C SER A 668 -26.48 0.87 0.19
N PRO A 669 -25.53 1.02 -0.76
CA PRO A 669 -24.13 1.22 -0.38
C PRO A 669 -24.00 2.48 0.47
N PRO A 670 -23.04 2.52 1.41
CA PRO A 670 -22.76 3.74 2.15
C PRO A 670 -22.52 4.88 1.15
N SER A 671 -23.07 6.06 1.45
CA SER A 671 -22.78 7.28 0.67
C SER A 671 -21.26 7.42 0.55
N ALA A 672 -20.75 7.48 -0.67
CA ALA A 672 -19.31 7.63 -0.92
C ALA A 672 -18.78 8.83 -0.12
N PRO A 673 -17.62 8.70 0.54
CA PRO A 673 -17.05 9.72 1.42
C PRO A 673 -16.68 11.00 0.69
#